data_a2c3db0f1682eb178c6d57628051a289
#
_entry.id   a2c3db0f1682eb178c6d57628051a289
#
_cell.length_a   1.000
_cell.length_b   1.000
_cell.length_c   1.000
_cell.angle_alpha   90.00
_cell.angle_beta   90.00
_cell.angle_gamma   90.00
#
_symmetry.space_group_name_H-M   'P 1'
#
loop_
_entity.id
_entity.type
_entity.pdbx_description
1 polymer ?
#
loop_
_entity_poly.entity_id
_entity_poly.type
_entity_poly.pdbx_seq_one_letter_code
_entity_poly.pdbx_strand_id
1 'polypeptide(L)'
;MENFLYVVPVLGVVGLLYMALKAKWVTAQDAGDSKMQGIATAIAEGAMAFLRAEYRILAIYMVIAGTALGILSQIVESSHILIVLSFVIGCIFSALAGFIGMRIATKANVRTTQAAHTSLTRALNVSFSGGLVMGLGVAGLAVLGLSLLFIFFYQYFMNGQMASYQQMTQVLEVLAGFSVGAESIALFARVGGGIYTKAADVGADLVGKVEAGIPEDDPRNPATIADNVGDNVGDVAGMGADLFGSYVATVLASMVLGNYIIRDMGGIEDAFGGIGPILLPLSIAGVGILASILGSFFVRVADNAQANTDTVQSALNKGNWFSILLAVVASFFLIRLMLPETITMSVFNAGEFSEMTTTSMNVFWAVVIGMFVGGAISYITEFYTGLGKKPVLSIVQKSATGAATNIIAGLGTGMLSTAMPVILFAGAIWGAYLLAGFYGVGIAASAMMATTAMQLAIDAFGPIADNAGGIAEMSELPSEVREKTDVLDSVGNTTAAIGKGFAIASAALTALALFAAYVTFTGIQGINIFDAKVLAALFIGGMVPVVFSALAMNSVGKAAMDMVNEVRRQFREIPGILEGTGKPEYGRCVQISTAAALREMMLPGIITIVTPIIIGLVMGPEALGAYMAGVTVSGVLWAIFQNNAGGAWDNAKKSFEKGVEINGQTYYKKSEPHKAAVVGDTVGDPFKDTSGPSMNILIKLSSLVGLTIAPLIAVNGGGHGAGMGDDCCKAKTECHGEMKSCDGMQSECAMDSLGNCVIDSTTCAQWMAEGKLDSTDCVMTENGKCHVRQAACMSVCKSNGSGCHGEAKACDDACKKRCEEKGIDCGNGKACPEHQAACDEACMKACKEKGMDCGHGKACPAKGGHHDCASGCDAACMKNCEQKGMNCYGGGQCSEACMKACEAKGIKCGSGTPCPEKKSDCCKK
;
A
#
# COMPACT_ATOMS: atom_id res chain seq x y z
N MET A 1 18.71 4.29 -29.21
CA MET A 1 17.54 4.60 -28.37
C MET A 1 17.86 4.93 -26.91
N GLU A 2 19.14 4.94 -26.53
CA GLU A 2 19.62 5.36 -25.19
C GLU A 2 19.08 6.73 -24.73
N ASN A 3 18.79 7.64 -25.66
CA ASN A 3 18.21 8.94 -25.36
C ASN A 3 16.72 8.88 -24.94
N PHE A 4 16.04 7.74 -24.99
CA PHE A 4 14.63 7.61 -24.59
C PHE A 4 14.44 7.89 -23.08
N LEU A 5 15.43 7.59 -22.27
CA LEU A 5 15.46 7.92 -20.84
C LEU A 5 15.12 9.40 -20.59
N TYR A 6 15.58 10.30 -21.49
CA TYR A 6 15.32 11.74 -21.40
C TYR A 6 13.94 12.16 -21.94
N VAL A 7 13.21 11.27 -22.62
CA VAL A 7 11.84 11.54 -23.10
C VAL A 7 10.85 11.57 -21.94
N VAL A 8 11.03 10.72 -20.93
CA VAL A 8 10.10 10.58 -19.81
C VAL A 8 9.95 11.89 -19.01
N PRO A 9 11.03 12.57 -18.56
CA PRO A 9 10.89 13.86 -17.89
C PRO A 9 10.25 14.93 -18.79
N VAL A 10 10.46 14.87 -20.12
CA VAL A 10 9.79 15.79 -21.05
C VAL A 10 8.26 15.60 -21.01
N LEU A 11 7.76 14.37 -20.89
CA LEU A 11 6.31 14.13 -20.72
C LEU A 11 5.78 14.76 -19.43
N GLY A 12 6.53 14.67 -18.33
CA GLY A 12 6.22 15.37 -17.08
C GLY A 12 6.15 16.90 -17.28
N VAL A 13 7.15 17.47 -17.98
CA VAL A 13 7.16 18.92 -18.31
C VAL A 13 5.98 19.31 -19.19
N VAL A 14 5.60 18.52 -20.19
CA VAL A 14 4.41 18.77 -21.02
C VAL A 14 3.15 18.82 -20.16
N GLY A 15 2.99 17.89 -19.21
CA GLY A 15 1.90 17.92 -18.24
C GLY A 15 1.85 19.21 -17.43
N LEU A 16 3.01 19.63 -16.89
CA LEU A 16 3.13 20.85 -16.09
C LEU A 16 2.91 22.12 -16.92
N LEU A 17 3.34 22.15 -18.18
CA LEU A 17 3.07 23.28 -19.08
C LEU A 17 1.57 23.39 -19.40
N TYR A 18 0.91 22.25 -19.70
CA TYR A 18 -0.54 22.27 -19.94
C TYR A 18 -1.32 22.62 -18.67
N MET A 19 -0.88 22.14 -17.50
CA MET A 19 -1.37 22.58 -16.19
C MET A 19 -1.29 24.10 -16.04
N ALA A 20 -0.14 24.71 -16.34
CA ALA A 20 0.05 26.16 -16.23
C ALA A 20 -0.86 26.95 -17.20
N LEU A 21 -1.06 26.45 -18.42
CA LEU A 21 -2.01 27.02 -19.38
C LEU A 21 -3.46 26.98 -18.86
N LYS A 22 -3.87 25.82 -18.28
CA LYS A 22 -5.20 25.68 -17.69
C LYS A 22 -5.38 26.52 -16.43
N ALA A 23 -4.36 26.63 -15.58
CA ALA A 23 -4.37 27.48 -14.40
C ALA A 23 -4.54 28.97 -14.79
N LYS A 24 -3.82 29.41 -15.83
CA LYS A 24 -3.99 30.77 -16.40
C LYS A 24 -5.40 30.95 -16.93
N TRP A 25 -5.95 29.99 -17.63
CA TRP A 25 -7.32 30.05 -18.15
C TRP A 25 -8.37 30.16 -17.04
N VAL A 26 -8.28 29.31 -15.99
CA VAL A 26 -9.19 29.34 -14.82
C VAL A 26 -9.11 30.71 -14.13
N THR A 27 -7.90 31.21 -13.88
CA THR A 27 -7.71 32.50 -13.18
C THR A 27 -8.15 33.72 -13.99
N ALA A 28 -8.27 33.58 -15.29
CA ALA A 28 -8.78 34.65 -16.20
C ALA A 28 -10.32 34.67 -16.28
N GLN A 29 -11.03 33.65 -15.74
CA GLN A 29 -12.49 33.69 -15.68
C GLN A 29 -12.98 34.74 -14.68
N ASP A 30 -14.18 35.23 -14.89
CA ASP A 30 -14.81 36.23 -14.03
C ASP A 30 -15.00 35.69 -12.60
N ALA A 31 -14.64 36.49 -11.61
CA ALA A 31 -14.72 36.15 -10.19
C ALA A 31 -15.98 36.72 -9.49
N GLY A 32 -16.89 37.30 -10.24
CA GLY A 32 -18.14 37.88 -9.73
C GLY A 32 -17.97 39.17 -8.96
N ASP A 33 -18.94 39.50 -8.14
CA ASP A 33 -19.02 40.76 -7.41
C ASP A 33 -18.06 40.84 -6.20
N SER A 34 -18.08 42.01 -5.54
CA SER A 34 -17.19 42.26 -4.40
C SER A 34 -17.51 41.41 -3.16
N LYS A 35 -18.77 40.98 -2.95
CA LYS A 35 -19.19 40.12 -1.84
C LYS A 35 -18.63 38.71 -2.06
N MET A 36 -18.82 38.13 -3.25
CA MET A 36 -18.26 36.85 -3.63
C MET A 36 -16.72 36.84 -3.50
N GLN A 37 -16.06 37.86 -4.00
CA GLN A 37 -14.58 37.97 -3.93
C GLN A 37 -14.10 38.13 -2.50
N GLY A 38 -14.85 38.82 -1.64
CA GLY A 38 -14.54 38.95 -0.20
C GLY A 38 -14.58 37.60 0.51
N ILE A 39 -15.62 36.78 0.28
CA ILE A 39 -15.76 35.44 0.83
C ILE A 39 -14.65 34.54 0.30
N ALA A 40 -14.41 34.50 -1.00
CA ALA A 40 -13.33 33.73 -1.61
C ALA A 40 -11.94 34.10 -1.06
N THR A 41 -11.71 35.37 -0.74
CA THR A 41 -10.47 35.86 -0.13
C THR A 41 -10.33 35.30 1.30
N ALA A 42 -11.42 35.37 2.09
CA ALA A 42 -11.39 34.80 3.46
C ALA A 42 -11.12 33.29 3.45
N ILE A 43 -11.73 32.55 2.54
CA ILE A 43 -11.46 31.11 2.35
C ILE A 43 -9.98 30.88 1.97
N ALA A 44 -9.46 31.62 1.00
CA ALA A 44 -8.08 31.49 0.55
C ALA A 44 -7.06 31.84 1.64
N GLU A 45 -7.33 32.88 2.45
CA GLU A 45 -6.49 33.28 3.58
C GLU A 45 -6.51 32.22 4.69
N GLY A 46 -7.68 31.65 5.01
CA GLY A 46 -7.84 30.55 5.95
C GLY A 46 -7.06 29.30 5.52
N ALA A 47 -7.22 28.86 4.26
CA ALA A 47 -6.51 27.73 3.70
C ALA A 47 -4.97 27.95 3.72
N MET A 48 -4.52 29.15 3.40
CA MET A 48 -3.09 29.48 3.49
C MET A 48 -2.58 29.53 4.92
N ALA A 49 -3.41 29.94 5.88
CA ALA A 49 -3.04 29.95 7.31
C ALA A 49 -2.86 28.52 7.82
N PHE A 50 -3.77 27.60 7.48
CA PHE A 50 -3.65 26.17 7.78
C PHE A 50 -2.36 25.57 7.20
N LEU A 51 -2.13 25.70 5.88
CA LEU A 51 -0.94 25.13 5.24
C LEU A 51 0.37 25.67 5.82
N ARG A 52 0.44 26.95 6.16
CA ARG A 52 1.65 27.52 6.82
C ARG A 52 1.91 26.88 8.19
N ALA A 53 0.85 26.62 8.96
CA ALA A 53 0.96 25.99 10.26
C ALA A 53 1.35 24.53 10.14
N GLU A 54 0.72 23.80 9.21
CA GLU A 54 1.00 22.41 8.89
C GLU A 54 2.45 22.23 8.39
N TYR A 55 2.88 23.00 7.38
CA TYR A 55 4.24 22.89 6.81
C TYR A 55 5.34 23.19 7.81
N ARG A 56 5.07 23.98 8.85
CA ARG A 56 6.03 24.18 9.95
C ARG A 56 6.25 22.88 10.73
N ILE A 57 5.20 22.14 11.03
CA ILE A 57 5.29 20.83 11.73
C ILE A 57 5.94 19.81 10.82
N LEU A 58 5.55 19.76 9.54
CA LEU A 58 6.13 18.87 8.55
C LEU A 58 7.61 19.13 8.29
N ALA A 59 8.06 20.39 8.36
CA ALA A 59 9.49 20.71 8.28
C ALA A 59 10.27 20.14 9.48
N ILE A 60 9.71 20.18 10.69
CA ILE A 60 10.32 19.55 11.86
C ILE A 60 10.38 18.03 11.67
N TYR A 61 9.29 17.41 11.24
CA TYR A 61 9.24 15.99 10.93
C TYR A 61 10.30 15.60 9.88
N MET A 62 10.40 16.37 8.79
CA MET A 62 11.36 16.14 7.71
C MET A 62 12.81 16.16 8.23
N VAL A 63 13.15 17.04 9.16
CA VAL A 63 14.48 17.08 9.77
C VAL A 63 14.71 15.83 10.62
N ILE A 64 13.73 15.45 11.47
CA ILE A 64 13.85 14.27 12.35
C ILE A 64 13.96 12.98 11.52
N ALA A 65 13.04 12.76 10.60
CA ALA A 65 13.00 11.55 9.76
C ALA A 65 14.20 11.48 8.79
N GLY A 66 14.60 12.63 8.21
CA GLY A 66 15.80 12.71 7.37
C GLY A 66 17.08 12.40 8.14
N THR A 67 17.19 12.87 9.39
CA THR A 67 18.32 12.53 10.26
C THR A 67 18.32 11.04 10.59
N ALA A 68 17.17 10.46 10.91
CA ALA A 68 17.05 9.02 11.17
C ALA A 68 17.45 8.17 9.94
N LEU A 69 16.99 8.54 8.74
CA LEU A 69 17.41 7.91 7.49
C LEU A 69 18.91 8.08 7.22
N GLY A 70 19.46 9.25 7.53
CA GLY A 70 20.90 9.51 7.41
C GLY A 70 21.74 8.63 8.34
N ILE A 71 21.28 8.41 9.56
CA ILE A 71 21.92 7.49 10.51
C ILE A 71 21.79 6.05 10.01
N LEU A 72 20.61 5.65 9.56
CA LEU A 72 20.34 4.31 9.03
C LEU A 72 21.25 4.01 7.83
N SER A 73 21.41 4.95 6.90
CA SER A 73 22.28 4.80 5.72
C SER A 73 23.78 4.66 6.03
N GLN A 74 24.20 5.00 7.26
CA GLN A 74 25.58 4.77 7.70
C GLN A 74 25.76 3.41 8.41
N ILE A 75 24.66 2.82 8.90
CA ILE A 75 24.68 1.51 9.58
C ILE A 75 24.54 0.37 8.56
N VAL A 76 23.77 0.59 7.49
CA VAL A 76 23.46 -0.40 6.45
C VAL A 76 24.46 -0.23 5.29
N GLU A 77 25.33 -1.22 5.08
CA GLU A 77 26.39 -1.16 4.04
C GLU A 77 25.83 -1.04 2.61
N SER A 78 24.64 -1.59 2.34
CA SER A 78 24.00 -1.50 1.01
C SER A 78 23.38 -0.13 0.73
N SER A 79 23.12 0.68 1.76
CA SER A 79 22.45 1.98 1.64
C SER A 79 23.43 3.12 1.38
N HIS A 80 22.93 4.27 0.96
CA HIS A 80 23.74 5.45 0.67
C HIS A 80 23.08 6.73 1.19
N ILE A 81 23.90 7.69 1.68
CA ILE A 81 23.42 8.96 2.27
C ILE A 81 22.52 9.78 1.34
N LEU A 82 22.60 9.59 0.03
CA LEU A 82 21.76 10.24 -0.96
C LEU A 82 20.26 9.88 -0.81
N ILE A 83 19.91 8.85 -0.02
CA ILE A 83 18.51 8.55 0.35
C ILE A 83 17.85 9.72 1.08
N VAL A 84 18.63 10.48 1.87
CA VAL A 84 18.15 11.70 2.55
C VAL A 84 17.81 12.79 1.54
N LEU A 85 18.62 12.96 0.50
CA LEU A 85 18.32 13.91 -0.58
C LEU A 85 17.02 13.55 -1.30
N SER A 86 16.86 12.28 -1.67
CA SER A 86 15.61 11.76 -2.26
C SER A 86 14.41 12.01 -1.36
N PHE A 87 14.54 11.68 -0.07
CA PHE A 87 13.50 11.89 0.93
C PHE A 87 13.05 13.35 1.02
N VAL A 88 14.00 14.28 1.13
CA VAL A 88 13.70 15.72 1.21
C VAL A 88 13.01 16.22 -0.06
N ILE A 89 13.49 15.81 -1.24
CA ILE A 89 12.86 16.19 -2.51
C ILE A 89 11.43 15.59 -2.59
N GLY A 90 11.22 14.35 -2.12
CA GLY A 90 9.90 13.73 -2.04
C GLY A 90 8.93 14.50 -1.15
N CYS A 91 9.38 14.91 0.04
CA CYS A 91 8.62 15.77 0.94
C CYS A 91 8.22 17.10 0.27
N ILE A 92 9.17 17.77 -0.39
CA ILE A 92 8.93 19.06 -1.04
C ILE A 92 7.94 18.90 -2.20
N PHE A 93 8.07 17.88 -3.03
CA PHE A 93 7.20 17.68 -4.20
C PHE A 93 5.78 17.31 -3.78
N SER A 94 5.60 16.49 -2.75
CA SER A 94 4.30 16.14 -2.20
C SER A 94 3.59 17.37 -1.62
N ALA A 95 4.32 18.17 -0.81
CA ALA A 95 3.81 19.43 -0.28
C ALA A 95 3.45 20.42 -1.41
N LEU A 96 4.27 20.50 -2.46
CA LEU A 96 4.03 21.36 -3.63
C LEU A 96 2.79 20.91 -4.42
N ALA A 97 2.57 19.58 -4.57
CA ALA A 97 1.39 19.03 -5.22
C ALA A 97 0.11 19.45 -4.50
N GLY A 98 0.06 19.30 -3.17
CA GLY A 98 -1.05 19.76 -2.32
C GLY A 98 -1.25 21.29 -2.41
N PHE A 99 -0.16 22.06 -2.34
CA PHE A 99 -0.21 23.52 -2.46
C PHE A 99 -0.78 23.99 -3.80
N ILE A 100 -0.36 23.40 -4.92
CA ILE A 100 -0.88 23.74 -6.27
C ILE A 100 -2.37 23.46 -6.32
N GLY A 101 -2.80 22.27 -5.83
CA GLY A 101 -4.21 21.89 -5.79
C GLY A 101 -5.07 22.89 -5.01
N MET A 102 -4.70 23.17 -3.76
CA MET A 102 -5.41 24.13 -2.91
C MET A 102 -5.48 25.52 -3.53
N ARG A 103 -4.34 26.00 -4.07
CA ARG A 103 -4.28 27.35 -4.64
C ARG A 103 -5.14 27.53 -5.89
N ILE A 104 -5.28 26.49 -6.72
CA ILE A 104 -6.17 26.57 -7.88
C ILE A 104 -7.63 26.38 -7.47
N ALA A 105 -7.93 25.49 -6.52
CA ALA A 105 -9.28 25.27 -6.05
C ALA A 105 -9.89 26.54 -5.45
N THR A 106 -9.20 27.22 -4.52
CA THR A 106 -9.66 28.49 -3.94
C THR A 106 -9.92 29.58 -4.97
N LYS A 107 -9.26 29.53 -6.13
CA LYS A 107 -9.53 30.44 -7.24
C LYS A 107 -10.67 29.96 -8.14
N ALA A 108 -10.82 28.66 -8.31
CA ALA A 108 -11.85 28.06 -9.13
C ALA A 108 -13.23 28.16 -8.46
N ASN A 109 -13.31 28.04 -7.13
CA ASN A 109 -14.56 28.05 -6.37
C ASN A 109 -15.46 29.23 -6.75
N VAL A 110 -15.02 30.47 -6.52
CA VAL A 110 -15.77 31.66 -6.83
C VAL A 110 -16.07 31.85 -8.32
N ARG A 111 -15.15 31.38 -9.19
CA ARG A 111 -15.33 31.45 -10.64
C ARG A 111 -16.34 30.44 -11.15
N THR A 112 -16.44 29.31 -10.48
CA THR A 112 -17.47 28.30 -10.73
C THR A 112 -18.84 28.83 -10.32
N THR A 113 -18.94 29.51 -9.15
CA THR A 113 -20.15 30.23 -8.73
C THR A 113 -20.60 31.27 -9.77
N GLN A 114 -19.67 32.09 -10.21
CA GLN A 114 -19.98 33.10 -11.23
C GLN A 114 -20.36 32.48 -12.59
N ALA A 115 -19.72 31.37 -12.97
CA ALA A 115 -20.06 30.66 -14.20
C ALA A 115 -21.47 29.99 -14.12
N ALA A 116 -21.92 29.60 -12.94
CA ALA A 116 -23.23 28.99 -12.70
C ALA A 116 -24.37 30.00 -12.95
N HIS A 117 -24.13 31.31 -12.81
CA HIS A 117 -25.08 32.34 -13.27
C HIS A 117 -25.45 32.14 -14.73
N THR A 118 -24.49 31.80 -15.57
CA THR A 118 -24.70 31.68 -17.02
C THR A 118 -25.30 30.33 -17.38
N SER A 119 -24.57 29.22 -17.06
CA SER A 119 -25.06 27.88 -17.35
C SER A 119 -24.32 26.84 -16.55
N LEU A 120 -24.96 25.68 -16.34
CA LEU A 120 -24.35 24.46 -15.73
C LEU A 120 -23.09 24.03 -16.49
N THR A 121 -23.12 24.08 -17.82
CA THR A 121 -21.99 23.72 -18.69
C THR A 121 -20.76 24.61 -18.46
N ARG A 122 -20.94 25.91 -18.27
CA ARG A 122 -19.82 26.82 -17.97
C ARG A 122 -19.27 26.55 -16.55
N ALA A 123 -20.12 26.34 -15.57
CA ALA A 123 -19.71 26.00 -14.22
C ALA A 123 -18.91 24.69 -14.19
N LEU A 124 -19.37 23.63 -14.88
CA LEU A 124 -18.63 22.37 -15.06
C LEU A 124 -17.25 22.59 -15.69
N ASN A 125 -17.18 23.41 -16.76
CA ASN A 125 -15.91 23.66 -17.44
C ASN A 125 -14.90 24.38 -16.55
N VAL A 126 -15.32 25.27 -15.65
CA VAL A 126 -14.42 25.95 -14.71
C VAL A 126 -13.99 25.03 -13.60
N SER A 127 -14.92 24.34 -12.93
CA SER A 127 -14.62 23.43 -11.83
C SER A 127 -13.76 22.24 -12.27
N PHE A 128 -14.12 21.58 -13.39
CA PHE A 128 -13.30 20.50 -13.97
C PHE A 128 -11.92 20.97 -14.43
N SER A 129 -11.79 22.19 -15.00
CA SER A 129 -10.47 22.71 -15.35
C SER A 129 -9.62 23.02 -14.11
N GLY A 130 -10.24 23.42 -12.99
CA GLY A 130 -9.58 23.54 -11.69
C GLY A 130 -9.04 22.21 -11.21
N GLY A 131 -9.87 21.16 -11.23
CA GLY A 131 -9.47 19.79 -10.92
C GLY A 131 -8.37 19.28 -11.86
N LEU A 132 -8.45 19.57 -13.16
CA LEU A 132 -7.44 19.14 -14.14
C LEU A 132 -6.06 19.79 -13.88
N VAL A 133 -6.02 21.02 -13.40
CA VAL A 133 -4.76 21.67 -12.97
C VAL A 133 -4.13 20.89 -11.84
N MET A 134 -4.91 20.45 -10.85
CA MET A 134 -4.43 19.64 -9.75
C MET A 134 -3.93 18.28 -10.26
N GLY A 135 -4.74 17.57 -11.05
CA GLY A 135 -4.38 16.23 -11.55
C GLY A 135 -3.09 16.21 -12.37
N LEU A 136 -2.94 17.18 -13.27
CA LEU A 136 -1.70 17.34 -14.08
C LEU A 136 -0.51 17.82 -13.24
N GLY A 137 -0.76 18.61 -12.20
CA GLY A 137 0.27 19.03 -11.25
C GLY A 137 0.86 17.82 -10.51
N VAL A 138 -0.02 16.97 -9.96
CA VAL A 138 0.37 15.74 -9.27
C VAL A 138 1.13 14.78 -10.18
N ALA A 139 0.53 14.37 -11.31
CA ALA A 139 1.16 13.40 -12.20
C ALA A 139 2.43 13.96 -12.87
N GLY A 140 2.42 15.23 -13.26
CA GLY A 140 3.58 15.89 -13.87
C GLY A 140 4.76 16.00 -12.90
N LEU A 141 4.53 16.40 -11.65
CA LEU A 141 5.57 16.45 -10.62
C LEU A 141 6.09 15.05 -10.27
N ALA A 142 5.21 14.04 -10.19
CA ALA A 142 5.60 12.67 -9.88
C ALA A 142 6.50 12.07 -10.96
N VAL A 143 6.09 12.16 -12.23
CA VAL A 143 6.90 11.65 -13.36
C VAL A 143 8.20 12.43 -13.49
N LEU A 144 8.16 13.77 -13.37
CA LEU A 144 9.35 14.60 -13.43
C LEU A 144 10.33 14.28 -12.29
N GLY A 145 9.84 14.21 -11.05
CA GLY A 145 10.67 13.93 -9.87
C GLY A 145 11.33 12.56 -9.92
N LEU A 146 10.53 11.51 -10.17
CA LEU A 146 11.06 10.14 -10.31
C LEU A 146 12.07 10.02 -11.44
N SER A 147 11.75 10.55 -12.62
CA SER A 147 12.63 10.42 -13.78
C SER A 147 13.94 11.18 -13.63
N LEU A 148 13.91 12.42 -13.12
CA LEU A 148 15.11 13.21 -12.91
C LEU A 148 16.03 12.60 -11.83
N LEU A 149 15.46 12.14 -10.71
CA LEU A 149 16.21 11.48 -9.65
C LEU A 149 16.78 10.15 -10.14
N PHE A 150 15.98 9.35 -10.88
CA PHE A 150 16.46 8.11 -11.47
C PHE A 150 17.65 8.36 -12.42
N ILE A 151 17.54 9.34 -13.32
CA ILE A 151 18.63 9.72 -14.24
C ILE A 151 19.86 10.15 -13.45
N PHE A 152 19.67 11.00 -12.43
CA PHE A 152 20.77 11.48 -11.60
C PHE A 152 21.50 10.33 -10.88
N PHE A 153 20.75 9.41 -10.20
CA PHE A 153 21.38 8.29 -9.50
C PHE A 153 21.95 7.24 -10.44
N TYR A 154 21.27 6.96 -11.54
CA TYR A 154 21.78 6.08 -12.59
C TYR A 154 23.12 6.58 -13.15
N GLN A 155 23.22 7.89 -13.40
CA GLN A 155 24.48 8.50 -13.83
C GLN A 155 25.54 8.49 -12.72
N TYR A 156 25.14 8.79 -11.48
CA TYR A 156 26.07 8.88 -10.35
C TYR A 156 26.68 7.53 -9.97
N PHE A 157 25.88 6.47 -9.87
CA PHE A 157 26.35 5.15 -9.43
C PHE A 157 26.88 4.28 -10.58
N MET A 158 26.40 4.46 -11.79
CA MET A 158 26.63 3.56 -12.92
C MET A 158 27.15 4.25 -14.18
N ASN A 159 27.50 5.53 -14.13
CA ASN A 159 27.91 6.34 -15.29
C ASN A 159 26.97 6.22 -16.51
N GLY A 160 25.66 5.99 -16.26
CA GLY A 160 24.66 5.87 -17.31
C GLY A 160 24.70 4.57 -18.12
N GLN A 161 25.39 3.54 -17.62
CA GLN A 161 25.47 2.21 -18.26
C GLN A 161 25.10 1.13 -17.24
N MET A 162 24.31 0.13 -17.64
CA MET A 162 23.94 -1.00 -16.78
C MET A 162 25.17 -1.87 -16.51
N ALA A 163 25.84 -1.64 -15.37
CA ALA A 163 27.05 -2.37 -15.00
C ALA A 163 26.74 -3.63 -14.18
N SER A 164 25.78 -3.53 -13.23
CA SER A 164 25.34 -4.69 -12.45
C SER A 164 23.96 -4.45 -11.87
N TYR A 165 23.22 -5.53 -11.60
CA TYR A 165 21.91 -5.46 -10.95
C TYR A 165 22.02 -4.99 -9.49
N GLN A 166 23.14 -5.27 -8.79
CA GLN A 166 23.36 -4.81 -7.42
C GLN A 166 23.48 -3.29 -7.34
N GLN A 167 24.23 -2.68 -8.24
CA GLN A 167 24.33 -1.22 -8.32
C GLN A 167 22.98 -0.59 -8.69
N MET A 168 22.20 -1.23 -9.58
CA MET A 168 20.84 -0.78 -9.87
C MET A 168 19.93 -0.91 -8.65
N THR A 169 20.06 -1.97 -7.83
CA THR A 169 19.35 -2.09 -6.56
C THR A 169 19.64 -0.91 -5.65
N GLN A 170 20.91 -0.47 -5.55
CA GLN A 170 21.28 0.71 -4.78
C GLN A 170 20.68 2.00 -5.35
N VAL A 171 20.64 2.16 -6.69
CA VAL A 171 19.95 3.28 -7.35
C VAL A 171 18.48 3.33 -6.94
N LEU A 172 17.78 2.20 -6.97
CA LEU A 172 16.35 2.11 -6.65
C LEU A 172 16.08 2.25 -5.15
N GLU A 173 16.98 1.76 -4.30
CA GLU A 173 16.90 1.94 -2.83
C GLU A 173 17.02 3.42 -2.46
N VAL A 174 18.01 4.13 -3.01
CA VAL A 174 18.15 5.58 -2.79
C VAL A 174 16.93 6.33 -3.33
N LEU A 175 16.39 5.90 -4.47
CA LEU A 175 15.17 6.47 -5.04
C LEU A 175 13.93 6.19 -4.17
N ALA A 176 13.90 5.08 -3.39
CA ALA A 176 12.80 4.80 -2.46
C ALA A 176 12.64 5.88 -1.39
N GLY A 177 13.71 6.59 -1.02
CA GLY A 177 13.64 7.76 -0.16
C GLY A 177 12.65 8.82 -0.66
N PHE A 178 12.57 9.03 -1.99
CA PHE A 178 11.59 9.96 -2.59
C PHE A 178 10.15 9.53 -2.32
N SER A 179 9.85 8.24 -2.40
CA SER A 179 8.53 7.69 -2.10
C SER A 179 8.19 7.78 -0.61
N VAL A 180 9.15 7.46 0.27
CA VAL A 180 8.95 7.58 1.73
C VAL A 180 8.67 9.04 2.12
N GLY A 181 9.41 9.99 1.55
CA GLY A 181 9.18 11.41 1.77
C GLY A 181 7.80 11.86 1.30
N ALA A 182 7.41 11.43 0.10
CA ALA A 182 6.12 11.75 -0.48
C ALA A 182 4.94 11.24 0.35
N GLU A 183 4.97 9.95 0.74
CA GLU A 183 3.89 9.32 1.51
C GLU A 183 3.86 9.83 2.97
N SER A 184 5.00 10.21 3.53
CA SER A 184 5.05 10.81 4.87
C SER A 184 4.31 12.14 4.92
N ILE A 185 4.55 13.03 3.96
CA ILE A 185 3.82 14.31 3.85
C ILE A 185 2.34 14.05 3.59
N ALA A 186 2.04 13.11 2.69
CA ALA A 186 0.68 12.71 2.37
C ALA A 186 -0.11 12.27 3.60
N LEU A 187 0.50 11.47 4.48
CA LEU A 187 -0.13 10.99 5.72
C LEU A 187 -0.61 12.15 6.58
N PHE A 188 0.29 13.07 6.91
CA PHE A 188 -0.06 14.19 7.78
C PHE A 188 -1.05 15.15 7.11
N ALA A 189 -0.85 15.49 5.83
CA ALA A 189 -1.74 16.35 5.08
C ALA A 189 -3.16 15.76 4.96
N ARG A 190 -3.27 14.44 4.73
CA ARG A 190 -4.59 13.79 4.61
C ARG A 190 -5.30 13.64 5.96
N VAL A 191 -4.58 13.23 7.01
CA VAL A 191 -5.15 13.08 8.35
C VAL A 191 -5.47 14.46 8.94
N GLY A 192 -4.53 15.40 8.88
CA GLY A 192 -4.69 16.76 9.41
C GLY A 192 -5.80 17.52 8.68
N GLY A 193 -5.74 17.52 7.34
CA GLY A 193 -6.76 18.15 6.49
C GLY A 193 -8.15 17.55 6.74
N GLY A 194 -8.27 16.21 6.80
CA GLY A 194 -9.53 15.53 7.06
C GLY A 194 -10.11 15.81 8.46
N ILE A 195 -9.27 15.87 9.50
CA ILE A 195 -9.71 16.28 10.85
C ILE A 195 -10.18 17.74 10.84
N TYR A 196 -9.45 18.61 10.14
CA TYR A 196 -9.83 20.03 10.01
C TYR A 196 -11.20 20.19 9.37
N THR A 197 -11.37 19.59 8.16
CA THR A 197 -12.60 19.68 7.36
C THR A 197 -13.78 19.21 8.18
N LYS A 198 -13.70 18.01 8.74
CA LYS A 198 -14.85 17.42 9.42
C LYS A 198 -15.10 17.98 10.83
N ALA A 199 -14.12 18.60 11.45
CA ALA A 199 -14.36 19.38 12.68
C ALA A 199 -15.16 20.66 12.39
N ALA A 200 -14.86 21.33 11.27
CA ALA A 200 -15.57 22.54 10.86
C ALA A 200 -16.99 22.21 10.40
N ASP A 201 -17.15 21.23 9.51
CA ASP A 201 -18.42 20.77 8.93
C ASP A 201 -19.39 20.27 10.03
N VAL A 202 -18.99 19.28 10.84
CA VAL A 202 -19.80 18.77 11.93
C VAL A 202 -20.16 19.88 12.95
N GLY A 203 -19.20 20.79 13.24
CA GLY A 203 -19.42 21.92 14.11
C GLY A 203 -20.42 22.92 13.54
N ALA A 204 -20.35 23.23 12.24
CA ALA A 204 -21.29 24.08 11.52
C ALA A 204 -22.69 23.44 11.48
N ASP A 205 -22.77 22.16 11.15
CA ASP A 205 -24.02 21.43 10.97
C ASP A 205 -24.79 21.24 12.27
N LEU A 206 -24.13 20.76 13.34
CA LEU A 206 -24.81 20.51 14.61
C LEU A 206 -25.40 21.79 15.20
N VAL A 207 -24.65 22.88 15.22
CA VAL A 207 -25.12 24.13 15.84
C VAL A 207 -25.98 24.93 14.87
N GLY A 208 -25.57 25.04 13.61
CA GLY A 208 -26.30 25.81 12.60
C GLY A 208 -27.62 25.17 12.17
N LYS A 209 -27.54 23.96 11.61
CA LYS A 209 -28.70 23.29 11.02
C LYS A 209 -29.61 22.66 12.07
N VAL A 210 -29.05 21.98 13.11
CA VAL A 210 -29.85 21.21 14.06
C VAL A 210 -30.34 22.06 15.24
N GLU A 211 -29.46 22.89 15.85
CA GLU A 211 -29.82 23.69 17.03
C GLU A 211 -30.45 25.03 16.62
N ALA A 212 -29.82 25.82 15.73
CA ALA A 212 -30.30 27.14 15.36
C ALA A 212 -31.35 27.14 14.22
N GLY A 213 -31.42 26.04 13.44
CA GLY A 213 -32.36 25.88 12.34
C GLY A 213 -32.08 26.79 11.12
N ILE A 214 -30.85 27.32 11.01
CA ILE A 214 -30.42 28.12 9.84
C ILE A 214 -30.04 27.22 8.69
N PRO A 215 -30.10 27.69 7.42
CA PRO A 215 -29.69 26.92 6.27
C PRO A 215 -28.21 26.50 6.31
N GLU A 216 -27.85 25.50 5.49
CA GLU A 216 -26.47 25.15 5.18
C GLU A 216 -25.78 26.33 4.50
N ASP A 217 -24.51 26.58 4.79
CA ASP A 217 -23.70 27.67 4.26
C ASP A 217 -24.23 29.09 4.58
N ASP A 218 -25.13 29.23 5.55
CA ASP A 218 -25.66 30.54 5.93
C ASP A 218 -24.54 31.47 6.46
N PRO A 219 -24.44 32.72 5.98
CA PRO A 219 -23.39 33.64 6.42
C PRO A 219 -23.45 33.99 7.91
N ARG A 220 -24.57 33.73 8.60
CA ARG A 220 -24.72 33.91 10.03
C ARG A 220 -23.96 32.85 10.86
N ASN A 221 -23.67 31.70 10.27
CA ASN A 221 -22.95 30.63 10.95
C ASN A 221 -21.44 30.95 10.97
N PRO A 222 -20.83 31.09 12.15
CA PRO A 222 -19.38 31.41 12.27
C PRO A 222 -18.45 30.34 11.69
N ALA A 223 -18.89 29.08 11.58
CA ALA A 223 -18.07 27.98 11.10
C ALA A 223 -18.08 27.83 9.58
N THR A 224 -18.99 28.47 8.82
CA THR A 224 -19.13 28.28 7.37
C THR A 224 -17.85 28.55 6.59
N ILE A 225 -17.10 29.61 6.93
CA ILE A 225 -15.81 29.88 6.26
C ILE A 225 -14.78 28.80 6.61
N ALA A 226 -14.79 28.31 7.86
CA ALA A 226 -13.86 27.25 8.26
C ALA A 226 -14.19 25.94 7.54
N ASP A 227 -15.45 25.64 7.31
CA ASP A 227 -15.94 24.51 6.56
C ASP A 227 -15.45 24.55 5.09
N ASN A 228 -15.73 25.63 4.39
CA ASN A 228 -15.24 25.86 3.04
C ASN A 228 -13.69 25.85 2.94
N VAL A 229 -12.97 26.31 3.95
CA VAL A 229 -11.51 26.17 4.05
C VAL A 229 -11.14 24.69 4.13
N GLY A 230 -11.90 23.91 4.90
CA GLY A 230 -11.69 22.47 5.11
C GLY A 230 -11.65 21.70 3.81
N ASP A 231 -12.63 21.87 2.93
CA ASP A 231 -12.67 21.20 1.62
C ASP A 231 -11.42 21.48 0.78
N ASN A 232 -10.93 22.75 0.82
CA ASN A 232 -9.72 23.12 0.08
C ASN A 232 -8.45 22.50 0.68
N VAL A 233 -8.34 22.31 2.00
CA VAL A 233 -7.13 21.75 2.63
C VAL A 233 -7.21 20.24 2.81
N GLY A 234 -8.37 19.69 3.16
CA GLY A 234 -8.59 18.24 3.34
C GLY A 234 -8.81 17.51 2.02
N ASP A 235 -9.87 17.92 1.30
CA ASP A 235 -10.32 17.20 0.12
C ASP A 235 -9.64 17.61 -1.18
N VAL A 236 -8.90 18.72 -1.20
CA VAL A 236 -8.03 19.07 -2.33
C VAL A 236 -6.56 18.91 -1.99
N ALA A 237 -6.00 19.65 -1.03
CA ALA A 237 -4.55 19.59 -0.77
C ALA A 237 -4.11 18.23 -0.22
N GLY A 238 -4.83 17.69 0.78
CA GLY A 238 -4.54 16.38 1.35
C GLY A 238 -4.66 15.25 0.33
N MET A 239 -5.69 15.28 -0.54
CA MET A 239 -5.86 14.31 -1.62
C MET A 239 -4.76 14.44 -2.68
N GLY A 240 -4.32 15.65 -3.00
CA GLY A 240 -3.22 15.89 -3.94
C GLY A 240 -1.91 15.28 -3.47
N ALA A 241 -1.58 15.44 -2.19
CA ALA A 241 -0.41 14.82 -1.58
C ALA A 241 -0.52 13.29 -1.55
N ASP A 242 -1.70 12.74 -1.20
CA ASP A 242 -1.95 11.29 -1.15
C ASP A 242 -1.77 10.63 -2.52
N LEU A 243 -2.42 11.16 -3.56
CA LEU A 243 -2.30 10.59 -4.91
C LEU A 243 -0.92 10.83 -5.53
N PHE A 244 -0.21 11.89 -5.14
CA PHE A 244 1.20 12.07 -5.50
C PHE A 244 2.05 10.93 -4.93
N GLY A 245 1.95 10.67 -3.63
CA GLY A 245 2.66 9.57 -2.98
C GLY A 245 2.30 8.21 -3.59
N SER A 246 1.00 7.95 -3.81
CA SER A 246 0.50 6.73 -4.43
C SER A 246 1.11 6.47 -5.81
N TYR A 247 1.15 7.50 -6.63
CA TYR A 247 1.71 7.44 -7.97
C TYR A 247 3.20 7.10 -7.95
N VAL A 248 3.96 7.80 -7.11
CA VAL A 248 5.39 7.59 -6.92
C VAL A 248 5.68 6.18 -6.41
N ALA A 249 5.00 5.75 -5.35
CA ALA A 249 5.21 4.44 -4.72
C ALA A 249 4.92 3.28 -5.69
N THR A 250 3.84 3.39 -6.47
CA THR A 250 3.44 2.35 -7.43
C THR A 250 4.45 2.20 -8.56
N VAL A 251 4.85 3.32 -9.17
CA VAL A 251 5.82 3.30 -10.26
C VAL A 251 7.16 2.78 -9.77
N LEU A 252 7.64 3.25 -8.61
CA LEU A 252 8.90 2.80 -8.02
C LEU A 252 8.89 1.30 -7.69
N ALA A 253 7.82 0.79 -7.05
CA ALA A 253 7.71 -0.64 -6.75
C ALA A 253 7.83 -1.50 -8.03
N SER A 254 7.18 -1.06 -9.11
CA SER A 254 7.25 -1.75 -10.41
C SER A 254 8.64 -1.64 -11.06
N MET A 255 9.35 -0.51 -10.87
CA MET A 255 10.76 -0.36 -11.31
C MET A 255 11.68 -1.34 -10.57
N VAL A 256 11.48 -1.52 -9.25
CA VAL A 256 12.21 -2.50 -8.45
C VAL A 256 11.99 -3.91 -8.98
N LEU A 257 10.73 -4.28 -9.26
CA LEU A 257 10.41 -5.59 -9.85
C LEU A 257 10.99 -5.76 -11.26
N GLY A 258 11.12 -4.68 -12.02
CA GLY A 258 11.81 -4.68 -13.31
C GLY A 258 13.30 -5.01 -13.19
N ASN A 259 13.97 -4.57 -12.12
CA ASN A 259 15.36 -4.92 -11.85
C ASN A 259 15.55 -6.42 -11.56
N TYR A 260 14.53 -7.07 -10.94
CA TYR A 260 14.58 -8.52 -10.70
C TYR A 260 14.52 -9.33 -11.99
N ILE A 261 13.73 -8.88 -12.98
CA ILE A 261 13.76 -9.52 -14.31
C ILE A 261 15.15 -9.47 -14.91
N ILE A 262 15.81 -8.31 -14.84
CA ILE A 262 17.16 -8.13 -15.38
C ILE A 262 18.15 -9.06 -14.66
N ARG A 263 18.02 -9.20 -13.34
CA ARG A 263 18.81 -10.12 -12.53
C ARG A 263 18.61 -11.58 -12.97
N ASP A 264 17.35 -12.01 -13.04
CA ASP A 264 16.99 -13.41 -13.30
C ASP A 264 17.34 -13.84 -14.72
N MET A 265 17.34 -12.90 -15.68
CA MET A 265 17.79 -13.14 -17.05
C MET A 265 19.32 -13.02 -17.24
N GLY A 266 20.06 -12.65 -16.18
CA GLY A 266 21.53 -12.42 -16.28
C GLY A 266 21.91 -11.22 -17.15
N GLY A 267 20.98 -10.28 -17.36
CA GLY A 267 21.08 -9.14 -18.25
C GLY A 267 20.11 -9.23 -19.42
N ILE A 268 19.77 -8.10 -20.00
CA ILE A 268 18.84 -7.99 -21.14
C ILE A 268 19.52 -7.18 -22.25
N GLU A 269 19.57 -7.72 -23.45
CA GLU A 269 19.91 -6.95 -24.64
C GLU A 269 18.66 -6.29 -25.20
N ASP A 270 18.45 -5.01 -24.89
CA ASP A 270 17.36 -4.20 -25.41
C ASP A 270 17.87 -2.90 -26.03
N ALA A 271 16.99 -2.19 -26.73
CA ALA A 271 17.33 -0.92 -27.35
C ALA A 271 17.54 0.24 -26.33
N PHE A 272 17.40 -0.03 -25.04
CA PHE A 272 17.42 0.93 -23.93
C PHE A 272 18.61 0.73 -22.98
N GLY A 273 19.61 -0.03 -23.38
CA GLY A 273 20.82 -0.30 -22.59
C GLY A 273 20.58 -1.32 -21.45
N GLY A 274 19.65 -2.25 -21.65
CA GLY A 274 19.35 -3.31 -20.68
C GLY A 274 18.42 -2.90 -19.53
N ILE A 275 17.83 -1.70 -19.56
CA ILE A 275 16.97 -1.18 -18.47
C ILE A 275 15.50 -1.06 -18.87
N GLY A 276 15.07 -1.66 -19.98
CA GLY A 276 13.70 -1.61 -20.48
C GLY A 276 12.64 -1.97 -19.43
N PRO A 277 12.74 -3.09 -18.69
CA PRO A 277 11.78 -3.47 -17.66
C PRO A 277 11.67 -2.46 -16.50
N ILE A 278 12.75 -1.74 -16.17
CA ILE A 278 12.75 -0.69 -15.14
C ILE A 278 12.08 0.58 -15.66
N LEU A 279 12.34 0.95 -16.93
CA LEU A 279 11.80 2.17 -17.54
C LEU A 279 10.32 2.04 -17.95
N LEU A 280 9.82 0.83 -18.19
CA LEU A 280 8.46 0.60 -18.69
C LEU A 280 7.39 1.21 -17.79
N PRO A 281 7.32 0.96 -16.47
CA PRO A 281 6.30 1.53 -15.61
C PRO A 281 6.35 3.05 -15.59
N LEU A 282 7.55 3.64 -15.61
CA LEU A 282 7.74 5.09 -15.65
C LEU A 282 7.30 5.69 -17.01
N SER A 283 7.51 4.96 -18.10
CA SER A 283 7.07 5.34 -19.45
C SER A 283 5.55 5.28 -19.59
N ILE A 284 4.92 4.23 -19.05
CA ILE A 284 3.44 4.09 -18.98
C ILE A 284 2.86 5.28 -18.21
N ALA A 285 3.47 5.62 -17.07
CA ALA A 285 3.10 6.77 -16.27
C ALA A 285 3.16 8.09 -17.07
N GLY A 286 4.26 8.31 -17.78
CA GLY A 286 4.46 9.52 -18.62
C GLY A 286 3.45 9.64 -19.77
N VAL A 287 3.18 8.54 -20.48
CA VAL A 287 2.18 8.53 -21.57
C VAL A 287 0.76 8.70 -21.02
N GLY A 288 0.48 8.22 -19.82
CA GLY A 288 -0.78 8.43 -19.12
C GLY A 288 -1.14 9.91 -18.93
N ILE A 289 -0.14 10.79 -18.77
CA ILE A 289 -0.34 12.25 -18.75
C ILE A 289 -0.93 12.73 -20.07
N LEU A 290 -0.36 12.29 -21.20
CA LEU A 290 -0.87 12.66 -22.53
C LEU A 290 -2.29 12.11 -22.76
N ALA A 291 -2.53 10.86 -22.36
CA ALA A 291 -3.85 10.24 -22.44
C ALA A 291 -4.89 11.03 -21.61
N SER A 292 -4.52 11.50 -20.44
CA SER A 292 -5.38 12.33 -19.58
C SER A 292 -5.64 13.72 -20.19
N ILE A 293 -4.64 14.36 -20.79
CA ILE A 293 -4.80 15.61 -21.51
C ILE A 293 -5.78 15.45 -22.67
N LEU A 294 -5.61 14.41 -23.49
CA LEU A 294 -6.49 14.14 -24.63
C LEU A 294 -7.91 13.77 -24.17
N GLY A 295 -8.03 12.95 -23.13
CA GLY A 295 -9.32 12.59 -22.54
C GLY A 295 -10.10 13.79 -22.00
N SER A 296 -9.41 14.82 -21.48
CA SER A 296 -10.05 16.02 -20.97
C SER A 296 -10.87 16.80 -22.02
N PHE A 297 -10.56 16.63 -23.30
CA PHE A 297 -11.34 17.26 -24.39
C PHE A 297 -12.71 16.61 -24.61
N PHE A 298 -12.93 15.40 -24.07
CA PHE A 298 -14.20 14.67 -24.17
C PHE A 298 -15.14 14.96 -23.00
N VAL A 299 -14.68 15.66 -21.96
CA VAL A 299 -15.53 16.11 -20.85
C VAL A 299 -16.30 17.36 -21.30
N ARG A 300 -17.42 17.14 -21.97
CA ARG A 300 -18.28 18.19 -22.50
C ARG A 300 -19.75 17.84 -22.30
N VAL A 301 -20.52 18.79 -21.82
CA VAL A 301 -21.99 18.75 -21.75
C VAL A 301 -22.54 19.76 -22.75
N ALA A 302 -23.61 19.40 -23.44
CA ALA A 302 -24.30 20.33 -24.34
C ALA A 302 -24.98 21.42 -23.49
N ASP A 303 -24.89 22.67 -23.94
CA ASP A 303 -25.53 23.80 -23.26
C ASP A 303 -27.02 23.86 -23.60
N ASN A 304 -27.80 22.98 -22.99
CA ASN A 304 -29.24 22.90 -23.15
C ASN A 304 -29.94 22.86 -21.77
N ALA A 305 -31.22 23.21 -21.78
CA ALA A 305 -32.05 23.28 -20.57
C ALA A 305 -32.31 21.91 -19.88
N GLN A 306 -31.82 20.81 -20.46
CA GLN A 306 -31.97 19.43 -19.94
C GLN A 306 -30.70 18.89 -19.28
N ALA A 307 -29.66 19.73 -19.10
CA ALA A 307 -28.45 19.32 -18.41
C ALA A 307 -28.77 19.03 -16.92
N ASN A 308 -28.51 17.80 -16.49
CA ASN A 308 -28.78 17.27 -15.16
C ASN A 308 -27.60 16.46 -14.62
N THR A 309 -27.73 15.90 -13.45
CA THR A 309 -26.73 15.05 -12.78
C THR A 309 -26.22 13.92 -13.69
N ASP A 310 -27.11 13.22 -14.41
CA ASP A 310 -26.72 12.10 -15.28
C ASP A 310 -25.89 12.56 -16.49
N THR A 311 -26.20 13.73 -17.05
CA THR A 311 -25.44 14.29 -18.20
C THR A 311 -24.04 14.72 -17.80
N VAL A 312 -23.87 15.29 -16.61
CA VAL A 312 -22.57 15.66 -16.05
C VAL A 312 -21.75 14.42 -15.77
N GLN A 313 -22.31 13.44 -15.05
CA GLN A 313 -21.64 12.17 -14.75
C GLN A 313 -21.21 11.44 -16.03
N SER A 314 -22.10 11.38 -17.02
CA SER A 314 -21.79 10.76 -18.32
C SER A 314 -20.64 11.46 -19.05
N ALA A 315 -20.54 12.78 -18.97
CA ALA A 315 -19.43 13.52 -19.58
C ALA A 315 -18.09 13.23 -18.91
N LEU A 316 -18.06 13.18 -17.58
CA LEU A 316 -16.86 12.80 -16.81
C LEU A 316 -16.44 11.37 -17.11
N ASN A 317 -17.39 10.43 -17.13
CA ASN A 317 -17.14 9.02 -17.46
C ASN A 317 -16.58 8.87 -18.89
N LYS A 318 -17.08 9.63 -19.89
CA LYS A 318 -16.54 9.61 -21.26
C LYS A 318 -15.07 10.01 -21.30
N GLY A 319 -14.71 11.10 -20.62
CA GLY A 319 -13.32 11.55 -20.53
C GLY A 319 -12.42 10.50 -19.90
N ASN A 320 -12.89 9.87 -18.82
CA ASN A 320 -12.17 8.81 -18.12
C ASN A 320 -11.93 7.58 -19.00
N TRP A 321 -12.99 6.99 -19.58
CA TRP A 321 -12.87 5.82 -20.44
C TRP A 321 -12.02 6.07 -21.68
N PHE A 322 -12.09 7.26 -22.24
CA PHE A 322 -11.24 7.61 -23.38
C PHE A 322 -9.76 7.71 -22.97
N SER A 323 -9.46 8.24 -21.78
CA SER A 323 -8.09 8.27 -21.26
C SER A 323 -7.56 6.85 -21.01
N ILE A 324 -8.39 5.95 -20.44
CA ILE A 324 -8.03 4.55 -20.22
C ILE A 324 -7.73 3.86 -21.55
N LEU A 325 -8.60 4.02 -22.56
CA LEU A 325 -8.40 3.42 -23.87
C LEU A 325 -7.10 3.87 -24.54
N LEU A 326 -6.80 5.17 -24.50
CA LEU A 326 -5.56 5.71 -25.06
C LEU A 326 -4.34 5.18 -24.31
N ALA A 327 -4.40 5.09 -22.98
CA ALA A 327 -3.31 4.55 -22.16
C ALA A 327 -3.06 3.06 -22.45
N VAL A 328 -4.11 2.26 -22.65
CA VAL A 328 -3.98 0.84 -23.05
C VAL A 328 -3.30 0.71 -24.43
N VAL A 329 -3.76 1.48 -25.42
CA VAL A 329 -3.17 1.45 -26.77
C VAL A 329 -1.70 1.88 -26.75
N ALA A 330 -1.38 2.94 -26.03
CA ALA A 330 0.00 3.40 -25.92
C ALA A 330 0.89 2.41 -25.17
N SER A 331 0.39 1.77 -24.11
CA SER A 331 1.10 0.73 -23.37
C SER A 331 1.42 -0.49 -24.24
N PHE A 332 0.55 -0.86 -25.17
CA PHE A 332 0.83 -1.90 -26.13
C PHE A 332 2.11 -1.62 -26.94
N PHE A 333 2.22 -0.41 -27.48
CA PHE A 333 3.41 -0.03 -28.27
C PHE A 333 4.65 0.08 -27.40
N LEU A 334 4.54 0.63 -26.17
CA LEU A 334 5.65 0.73 -25.24
C LEU A 334 6.20 -0.66 -24.85
N ILE A 335 5.32 -1.60 -24.54
CA ILE A 335 5.70 -2.97 -24.16
C ILE A 335 6.42 -3.67 -25.31
N ARG A 336 5.89 -3.57 -26.55
CA ARG A 336 6.52 -4.16 -27.73
C ARG A 336 7.86 -3.51 -28.08
N LEU A 337 8.09 -2.27 -27.68
CA LEU A 337 9.31 -1.55 -27.94
C LEU A 337 10.37 -1.80 -26.84
N MET A 338 9.94 -1.95 -25.58
CA MET A 338 10.83 -1.90 -24.42
C MET A 338 11.13 -3.27 -23.80
N LEU A 339 10.31 -4.27 -24.05
CA LEU A 339 10.51 -5.61 -23.51
C LEU A 339 10.93 -6.60 -24.59
N PRO A 340 11.79 -7.58 -24.27
CA PRO A 340 12.08 -8.70 -25.15
C PRO A 340 10.81 -9.55 -25.38
N GLU A 341 10.78 -10.37 -26.45
CA GLU A 341 9.65 -11.23 -26.75
C GLU A 341 9.35 -12.24 -25.64
N THR A 342 10.41 -12.81 -25.07
CA THR A 342 10.37 -13.78 -23.98
C THR A 342 11.09 -13.22 -22.76
N ILE A 343 10.51 -13.42 -21.59
CA ILE A 343 11.02 -12.96 -20.29
C ILE A 343 11.04 -14.17 -19.37
N THR A 344 12.19 -14.43 -18.78
CA THR A 344 12.35 -15.48 -17.76
C THR A 344 12.50 -14.80 -16.39
N MET A 345 11.77 -15.28 -15.42
CA MET A 345 11.80 -14.75 -14.05
C MET A 345 11.63 -15.86 -13.02
N SER A 346 12.19 -15.67 -11.85
CA SER A 346 12.00 -16.57 -10.71
C SER A 346 10.67 -16.26 -10.05
N VAL A 347 9.82 -17.29 -9.89
CA VAL A 347 8.54 -17.19 -9.18
C VAL A 347 8.54 -18.18 -8.02
N PHE A 348 7.93 -17.76 -6.91
CA PHE A 348 7.75 -18.63 -5.75
C PHE A 348 6.47 -19.45 -5.92
N ASN A 349 6.60 -20.77 -6.04
CA ASN A 349 5.46 -21.65 -6.22
C ASN A 349 5.62 -22.91 -5.35
N ALA A 350 4.58 -23.29 -4.62
CA ALA A 350 4.53 -24.47 -3.77
C ALA A 350 5.69 -24.62 -2.75
N GLY A 351 6.25 -23.51 -2.27
CA GLY A 351 7.34 -23.54 -1.28
C GLY A 351 8.75 -23.50 -1.87
N GLU A 352 8.88 -23.48 -3.20
CA GLU A 352 10.16 -23.44 -3.91
C GLU A 352 10.17 -22.35 -4.97
N PHE A 353 11.36 -21.83 -5.27
CA PHE A 353 11.54 -20.96 -6.42
C PHE A 353 11.63 -21.79 -7.71
N SER A 354 10.81 -21.43 -8.68
CA SER A 354 10.79 -22.04 -10.01
C SER A 354 10.95 -20.99 -11.09
N GLU A 355 11.54 -21.35 -12.23
CA GLU A 355 11.60 -20.45 -13.37
C GLU A 355 10.28 -20.41 -14.11
N MET A 356 9.79 -19.20 -14.36
CA MET A 356 8.63 -18.92 -15.20
C MET A 356 9.09 -18.19 -16.45
N THR A 357 8.83 -18.77 -17.61
CA THR A 357 9.02 -18.07 -18.89
C THR A 357 7.69 -17.51 -19.37
N THR A 358 7.65 -16.23 -19.62
CA THR A 358 6.47 -15.49 -20.09
C THR A 358 6.81 -14.64 -21.33
N THR A 359 5.81 -14.04 -21.95
CA THR A 359 5.95 -13.18 -23.12
C THR A 359 5.64 -11.73 -22.81
N SER A 360 6.21 -10.80 -23.57
CA SER A 360 5.84 -9.38 -23.50
C SER A 360 4.34 -9.14 -23.71
N MET A 361 3.65 -10.01 -24.45
CA MET A 361 2.20 -9.94 -24.61
C MET A 361 1.44 -10.27 -23.33
N ASN A 362 1.94 -11.17 -22.49
CA ASN A 362 1.35 -11.45 -21.17
C ASN A 362 1.48 -10.24 -20.24
N VAL A 363 2.59 -9.52 -20.31
CA VAL A 363 2.74 -8.24 -19.60
C VAL A 363 1.72 -7.20 -20.08
N PHE A 364 1.42 -7.15 -21.38
CA PHE A 364 0.35 -6.30 -21.90
C PHE A 364 -1.02 -6.69 -21.35
N TRP A 365 -1.33 -7.99 -21.26
CA TRP A 365 -2.59 -8.42 -20.64
C TRP A 365 -2.67 -8.08 -19.16
N ALA A 366 -1.55 -8.05 -18.42
CA ALA A 366 -1.51 -7.54 -17.06
C ALA A 366 -1.85 -6.02 -17.00
N VAL A 367 -1.38 -5.21 -17.96
CA VAL A 367 -1.82 -3.81 -18.13
C VAL A 367 -3.33 -3.71 -18.30
N VAL A 368 -3.90 -4.54 -19.19
CA VAL A 368 -5.35 -4.54 -19.45
C VAL A 368 -6.12 -4.91 -18.19
N ILE A 369 -5.67 -5.89 -17.41
CA ILE A 369 -6.26 -6.26 -16.12
C ILE A 369 -6.26 -5.06 -15.16
N GLY A 370 -5.12 -4.38 -14.98
CA GLY A 370 -5.01 -3.22 -14.10
C GLY A 370 -5.95 -2.08 -14.49
N MET A 371 -5.98 -1.72 -15.76
CA MET A 371 -6.89 -0.69 -16.31
C MET A 371 -8.37 -1.07 -16.16
N PHE A 372 -8.70 -2.34 -16.42
CA PHE A 372 -10.06 -2.86 -16.26
C PHE A 372 -10.53 -2.77 -14.81
N VAL A 373 -9.68 -3.17 -13.86
CA VAL A 373 -10.02 -3.13 -12.43
C VAL A 373 -10.28 -1.69 -11.97
N GLY A 374 -9.46 -0.73 -12.40
CA GLY A 374 -9.69 0.69 -12.11
C GLY A 374 -11.04 1.19 -12.60
N GLY A 375 -11.42 0.84 -13.83
CA GLY A 375 -12.73 1.16 -14.40
C GLY A 375 -13.90 0.45 -13.70
N ALA A 376 -13.73 -0.85 -13.39
CA ALA A 376 -14.76 -1.65 -12.75
C ALA A 376 -15.05 -1.18 -11.32
N ILE A 377 -14.03 -0.81 -10.56
CA ILE A 377 -14.18 -0.25 -9.21
C ILE A 377 -14.91 1.09 -9.24
N SER A 378 -14.58 1.95 -10.21
CA SER A 378 -15.31 3.20 -10.42
C SER A 378 -16.80 2.95 -10.61
N TYR A 379 -17.17 1.98 -11.46
CA TYR A 379 -18.57 1.61 -11.71
C TYR A 379 -19.26 1.01 -10.47
N ILE A 380 -18.58 0.14 -9.72
CA ILE A 380 -19.14 -0.47 -8.49
C ILE A 380 -19.36 0.60 -7.43
N THR A 381 -18.39 1.50 -7.24
CA THR A 381 -18.51 2.60 -6.29
C THR A 381 -19.67 3.51 -6.66
N GLU A 382 -19.81 3.91 -7.93
CA GLU A 382 -20.96 4.66 -8.43
C GLU A 382 -22.30 3.95 -8.13
N PHE A 383 -22.35 2.63 -8.29
CA PHE A 383 -23.57 1.85 -7.97
C PHE A 383 -23.95 1.96 -6.48
N TYR A 384 -22.97 1.90 -5.56
CA TYR A 384 -23.26 1.93 -4.13
C TYR A 384 -23.46 3.34 -3.56
N THR A 385 -22.88 4.37 -4.17
CA THR A 385 -22.86 5.74 -3.64
C THR A 385 -23.67 6.73 -4.46
N GLY A 386 -23.98 6.43 -5.73
CA GLY A 386 -24.62 7.37 -6.65
C GLY A 386 -26.04 7.73 -6.29
N LEU A 387 -26.38 9.00 -6.44
CA LEU A 387 -27.73 9.53 -6.20
C LEU A 387 -28.77 8.76 -7.02
N GLY A 388 -29.89 8.37 -6.39
CA GLY A 388 -30.98 7.63 -7.03
C GLY A 388 -30.70 6.13 -7.26
N LYS A 389 -29.50 5.62 -6.94
CA LYS A 389 -29.20 4.19 -7.02
C LYS A 389 -29.86 3.41 -5.89
N LYS A 390 -30.13 2.12 -6.13
CA LYS A 390 -30.87 1.27 -5.18
C LYS A 390 -30.27 1.24 -3.76
N PRO A 391 -28.93 1.13 -3.55
CA PRO A 391 -28.38 1.14 -2.20
C PRO A 391 -28.64 2.46 -1.46
N VAL A 392 -28.47 3.60 -2.12
CA VAL A 392 -28.75 4.93 -1.56
C VAL A 392 -30.25 5.08 -1.24
N LEU A 393 -31.13 4.70 -2.16
CA LEU A 393 -32.59 4.73 -1.93
C LEU A 393 -33.03 3.82 -0.77
N SER A 394 -32.32 2.72 -0.52
CA SER A 394 -32.59 1.87 0.65
C SER A 394 -32.30 2.60 1.96
N ILE A 395 -31.23 3.41 2.03
CA ILE A 395 -30.91 4.25 3.18
C ILE A 395 -31.99 5.33 3.36
N VAL A 396 -32.40 5.99 2.26
CA VAL A 396 -33.50 6.98 2.25
C VAL A 396 -34.77 6.40 2.80
N GLN A 397 -35.19 5.21 2.37
CA GLN A 397 -36.39 4.54 2.87
C GLN A 397 -36.31 4.25 4.37
N LYS A 398 -35.13 3.85 4.88
CA LYS A 398 -34.91 3.59 6.31
C LYS A 398 -34.89 4.87 7.16
N SER A 399 -34.59 6.02 6.54
CA SER A 399 -34.68 7.33 7.22
C SER A 399 -36.08 7.65 7.73
N ALA A 400 -37.11 7.11 7.08
CA ALA A 400 -38.52 7.30 7.51
C ALA A 400 -38.83 6.68 8.89
N THR A 401 -38.02 5.72 9.34
CA THR A 401 -38.18 5.08 10.66
C THR A 401 -37.26 5.69 11.72
N GLY A 402 -36.39 6.63 11.35
CA GLY A 402 -35.54 7.39 12.26
C GLY A 402 -34.04 7.22 12.03
N ALA A 403 -33.24 7.95 12.82
CA ALA A 403 -31.78 8.02 12.67
C ALA A 403 -31.09 6.66 12.91
N ALA A 404 -31.54 5.88 13.89
CA ALA A 404 -30.92 4.58 14.20
C ALA A 404 -31.00 3.61 13.02
N THR A 405 -32.14 3.52 12.37
CA THR A 405 -32.35 2.66 11.19
C THR A 405 -31.60 3.16 9.95
N ASN A 406 -31.45 4.48 9.79
CA ASN A 406 -30.62 5.09 8.79
C ASN A 406 -29.14 4.71 8.99
N ILE A 407 -28.60 4.85 10.22
CA ILE A 407 -27.22 4.48 10.56
C ILE A 407 -26.98 3.00 10.25
N ILE A 408 -27.84 2.10 10.71
CA ILE A 408 -27.72 0.66 10.44
C ILE A 408 -27.73 0.37 8.93
N ALA A 409 -28.59 1.04 8.17
CA ALA A 409 -28.69 0.84 6.73
C ALA A 409 -27.43 1.28 6.00
N GLY A 410 -26.85 2.42 6.37
CA GLY A 410 -25.60 2.90 5.77
C GLY A 410 -24.40 2.04 6.13
N LEU A 411 -24.25 1.61 7.38
CA LEU A 411 -23.24 0.64 7.80
C LEU A 411 -23.35 -0.66 6.98
N GLY A 412 -24.56 -1.22 6.89
CA GLY A 412 -24.83 -2.44 6.12
C GLY A 412 -24.52 -2.29 4.63
N THR A 413 -24.89 -1.14 4.03
CA THR A 413 -24.59 -0.81 2.64
C THR A 413 -23.09 -0.71 2.40
N GLY A 414 -22.36 -0.01 3.26
CA GLY A 414 -20.91 0.12 3.19
C GLY A 414 -20.19 -1.23 3.33
N MET A 415 -20.57 -2.05 4.32
CA MET A 415 -20.01 -3.39 4.50
C MET A 415 -20.24 -4.27 3.27
N LEU A 416 -21.44 -4.29 2.72
CA LEU A 416 -21.77 -5.08 1.54
C LEU A 416 -21.00 -4.61 0.30
N SER A 417 -20.72 -3.31 0.20
CA SER A 417 -19.99 -2.72 -0.92
C SER A 417 -18.55 -3.19 -1.05
N THR A 418 -17.97 -3.80 0.00
CA THR A 418 -16.60 -4.32 -0.03
C THR A 418 -16.45 -5.59 -0.86
N ALA A 419 -17.53 -6.38 -0.98
CA ALA A 419 -17.46 -7.73 -1.52
C ALA A 419 -16.96 -7.78 -2.97
N MET A 420 -17.58 -7.01 -3.88
CA MET A 420 -17.20 -7.04 -5.29
C MET A 420 -15.80 -6.45 -5.58
N PRO A 421 -15.41 -5.31 -5.00
CA PRO A 421 -14.04 -4.81 -5.15
C PRO A 421 -12.98 -5.79 -4.66
N VAL A 422 -13.19 -6.45 -3.54
CA VAL A 422 -12.22 -7.43 -3.00
C VAL A 422 -12.08 -8.65 -3.93
N ILE A 423 -13.19 -9.17 -4.49
CA ILE A 423 -13.15 -10.24 -5.48
C ILE A 423 -12.40 -9.79 -6.74
N LEU A 424 -12.62 -8.55 -7.19
CA LEU A 424 -11.90 -8.00 -8.34
C LEU A 424 -10.40 -7.86 -8.08
N PHE A 425 -10.00 -7.39 -6.89
CA PHE A 425 -8.59 -7.32 -6.52
C PHE A 425 -7.94 -8.70 -6.48
N ALA A 426 -8.59 -9.65 -5.82
CA ALA A 426 -8.09 -11.01 -5.74
C ALA A 426 -7.92 -11.63 -7.13
N GLY A 427 -8.91 -11.44 -8.01
CA GLY A 427 -8.84 -11.87 -9.40
C GLY A 427 -7.75 -11.17 -10.20
N ALA A 428 -7.57 -9.85 -10.00
CA ALA A 428 -6.53 -9.08 -10.68
C ALA A 428 -5.12 -9.48 -10.24
N ILE A 429 -4.91 -9.65 -8.95
CA ILE A 429 -3.65 -10.09 -8.37
C ILE A 429 -3.28 -11.46 -8.92
N TRP A 430 -4.21 -12.41 -8.82
CA TRP A 430 -4.00 -13.77 -9.29
C TRP A 430 -3.80 -13.84 -10.80
N GLY A 431 -4.65 -13.16 -11.58
CA GLY A 431 -4.55 -13.12 -13.03
C GLY A 431 -3.26 -12.47 -13.54
N ALA A 432 -2.87 -11.32 -12.98
CA ALA A 432 -1.63 -10.64 -13.34
C ALA A 432 -0.38 -11.46 -12.93
N TYR A 433 -0.45 -12.15 -11.79
CA TYR A 433 0.62 -13.06 -11.32
C TYR A 433 0.78 -14.27 -12.26
N LEU A 434 -0.31 -14.90 -12.67
CA LEU A 434 -0.28 -16.02 -13.63
C LEU A 434 0.28 -15.61 -15.00
N LEU A 435 0.10 -14.35 -15.41
CA LEU A 435 0.57 -13.84 -16.70
C LEU A 435 2.07 -13.50 -16.66
N ALA A 436 2.55 -12.81 -15.61
CA ALA A 436 3.91 -12.28 -15.56
C ALA A 436 4.46 -12.14 -14.13
N GLY A 437 4.14 -13.09 -13.24
CA GLY A 437 4.63 -13.10 -11.86
C GLY A 437 4.34 -11.80 -11.10
N PHE A 438 5.16 -11.48 -10.12
CA PHE A 438 5.02 -10.22 -9.37
C PHE A 438 5.25 -8.96 -10.23
N TYR A 439 6.07 -9.05 -11.28
CA TYR A 439 6.23 -7.95 -12.22
C TYR A 439 4.90 -7.62 -12.92
N GLY A 440 4.15 -8.65 -13.33
CA GLY A 440 2.80 -8.46 -13.90
C GLY A 440 1.87 -7.72 -12.95
N VAL A 441 1.91 -8.04 -11.65
CA VAL A 441 1.10 -7.33 -10.63
C VAL A 441 1.55 -5.88 -10.49
N GLY A 442 2.86 -5.61 -10.45
CA GLY A 442 3.41 -4.25 -10.40
C GLY A 442 3.05 -3.43 -11.63
N ILE A 443 3.16 -4.00 -12.82
CA ILE A 443 2.77 -3.34 -14.08
C ILE A 443 1.26 -3.08 -14.15
N ALA A 444 0.41 -4.00 -13.67
CA ALA A 444 -1.03 -3.79 -13.56
C ALA A 444 -1.36 -2.59 -12.65
N ALA A 445 -0.67 -2.48 -11.49
CA ALA A 445 -0.79 -1.35 -10.59
C ALA A 445 -0.34 -0.03 -11.26
N SER A 446 0.84 -0.01 -11.90
CA SER A 446 1.35 1.17 -12.60
C SER A 446 0.47 1.61 -13.77
N ALA A 447 -0.08 0.64 -14.51
CA ALA A 447 -1.01 0.92 -15.59
C ALA A 447 -2.30 1.55 -15.07
N MET A 448 -2.87 1.01 -13.98
CA MET A 448 -4.03 1.61 -13.32
C MET A 448 -3.75 3.07 -12.96
N MET A 449 -2.58 3.36 -12.38
CA MET A 449 -2.19 4.72 -12.00
C MET A 449 -1.87 5.64 -13.18
N ALA A 450 -1.68 5.15 -14.40
CA ALA A 450 -1.35 5.98 -15.55
C ALA A 450 -2.39 7.09 -15.83
N THR A 451 -3.67 6.84 -15.55
CA THR A 451 -4.76 7.81 -15.73
C THR A 451 -5.04 8.69 -14.50
N THR A 452 -4.14 8.70 -13.50
CA THR A 452 -4.32 9.46 -12.24
C THR A 452 -4.62 10.93 -12.48
N ALA A 453 -4.01 11.58 -13.51
CA ALA A 453 -4.28 12.97 -13.81
C ALA A 453 -5.77 13.23 -14.16
N MET A 454 -6.40 12.30 -14.87
CA MET A 454 -7.84 12.37 -15.19
C MET A 454 -8.70 12.03 -13.97
N GLN A 455 -8.35 10.95 -13.24
CA GLN A 455 -9.09 10.55 -12.05
C GLN A 455 -9.10 11.66 -11.00
N LEU A 456 -7.94 12.28 -10.77
CA LEU A 456 -7.81 13.39 -9.84
C LEU A 456 -8.52 14.66 -10.31
N ALA A 457 -8.58 14.90 -11.63
CA ALA A 457 -9.37 15.99 -12.17
C ALA A 457 -10.87 15.83 -11.91
N ILE A 458 -11.36 14.58 -12.01
CA ILE A 458 -12.74 14.19 -11.75
C ILE A 458 -13.06 14.23 -10.24
N ASP A 459 -12.09 13.87 -9.39
CA ASP A 459 -12.25 13.88 -7.94
C ASP A 459 -12.23 15.33 -7.39
N ALA A 460 -11.21 16.12 -7.71
CA ALA A 460 -11.07 17.50 -7.24
C ALA A 460 -12.14 18.47 -7.78
N PHE A 461 -12.86 18.09 -8.82
CA PHE A 461 -14.03 18.81 -9.29
C PHE A 461 -15.12 18.92 -8.20
N GLY A 462 -15.32 17.87 -7.40
CA GLY A 462 -16.34 17.82 -6.33
C GLY A 462 -16.17 18.94 -5.31
N PRO A 463 -15.08 18.99 -4.53
CA PRO A 463 -14.85 20.05 -3.54
C PRO A 463 -14.88 21.49 -4.12
N ILE A 464 -14.48 21.66 -5.39
CA ILE A 464 -14.62 22.97 -6.07
C ILE A 464 -16.09 23.32 -6.31
N ALA A 465 -16.92 22.33 -6.65
CA ALA A 465 -18.35 22.54 -6.88
C ALA A 465 -19.10 22.79 -5.57
N ASP A 466 -18.77 22.08 -4.51
CA ASP A 466 -19.33 22.25 -3.17
C ASP A 466 -19.02 23.64 -2.63
N ASN A 467 -17.77 24.05 -2.58
CA ASN A 467 -17.37 25.41 -2.23
C ASN A 467 -18.03 26.50 -3.10
N ALA A 468 -18.27 26.22 -4.38
CA ALA A 468 -19.00 27.15 -5.23
C ALA A 468 -20.45 27.33 -4.80
N GLY A 469 -21.07 26.27 -4.29
CA GLY A 469 -22.38 26.28 -3.66
C GLY A 469 -22.39 27.12 -2.38
N GLY A 470 -21.40 26.89 -1.49
CA GLY A 470 -21.23 27.66 -0.27
C GLY A 470 -21.04 29.16 -0.53
N ILE A 471 -20.22 29.54 -1.53
CA ILE A 471 -20.06 30.93 -1.93
C ILE A 471 -21.37 31.52 -2.49
N ALA A 472 -22.16 30.71 -3.23
CA ALA A 472 -23.44 31.17 -3.76
C ALA A 472 -24.43 31.52 -2.64
N GLU A 473 -24.53 30.64 -1.63
CA GLU A 473 -25.39 30.84 -0.45
C GLU A 473 -24.95 32.04 0.39
N MET A 474 -23.67 32.07 0.80
CA MET A 474 -23.09 33.17 1.58
C MET A 474 -23.19 34.53 0.86
N SER A 475 -23.20 34.51 -0.47
CA SER A 475 -23.36 35.73 -1.27
C SER A 475 -24.82 36.11 -1.49
N GLU A 476 -25.79 35.27 -1.01
CA GLU A 476 -27.23 35.50 -1.19
C GLU A 476 -27.64 35.62 -2.67
N LEU A 477 -27.06 34.77 -3.54
CA LEU A 477 -27.33 34.72 -4.94
C LEU A 477 -28.72 34.14 -5.24
N PRO A 478 -29.30 34.38 -6.44
CA PRO A 478 -30.56 33.79 -6.86
C PRO A 478 -30.52 32.23 -6.72
N SER A 479 -31.65 31.63 -6.29
CA SER A 479 -31.76 30.17 -6.07
C SER A 479 -31.34 29.32 -7.28
N GLU A 480 -31.56 29.83 -8.50
CA GLU A 480 -31.15 29.17 -9.74
C GLU A 480 -29.63 28.93 -9.86
N VAL A 481 -28.80 29.77 -9.20
CA VAL A 481 -27.37 29.58 -9.15
C VAL A 481 -27.04 28.41 -8.23
N ARG A 482 -27.64 28.39 -7.04
CA ARG A 482 -27.48 27.29 -6.07
C ARG A 482 -27.97 25.98 -6.66
N GLU A 483 -29.10 25.92 -7.34
CA GLU A 483 -29.59 24.70 -7.98
C GLU A 483 -28.59 24.10 -8.97
N LYS A 484 -27.86 24.95 -9.74
CA LYS A 484 -26.84 24.48 -10.68
C LYS A 484 -25.59 24.00 -9.96
N THR A 485 -25.16 24.65 -8.88
CA THR A 485 -24.02 24.20 -8.07
C THR A 485 -24.36 22.94 -7.32
N ASP A 486 -25.58 22.77 -6.80
CA ASP A 486 -26.06 21.52 -6.14
C ASP A 486 -26.08 20.33 -7.10
N VAL A 487 -26.39 20.55 -8.40
CA VAL A 487 -26.26 19.48 -9.43
C VAL A 487 -24.80 19.06 -9.59
N LEU A 488 -23.87 20.01 -9.62
CA LEU A 488 -22.42 19.69 -9.74
C LEU A 488 -21.92 19.00 -8.47
N ASP A 489 -22.31 19.49 -7.29
CA ASP A 489 -21.92 18.95 -6.01
C ASP A 489 -22.44 17.53 -5.80
N SER A 490 -23.69 17.22 -6.15
CA SER A 490 -24.22 15.85 -6.07
C SER A 490 -23.48 14.84 -6.97
N VAL A 491 -22.96 15.31 -8.12
CA VAL A 491 -22.02 14.51 -8.93
C VAL A 491 -20.65 14.44 -8.26
N GLY A 492 -20.19 15.53 -7.66
CA GLY A 492 -18.97 15.66 -6.90
C GLY A 492 -18.82 14.62 -5.80
N ASN A 493 -19.88 14.40 -5.01
CA ASN A 493 -19.89 13.37 -3.96
C ASN A 493 -19.72 11.94 -4.51
N THR A 494 -20.37 11.65 -5.63
CA THR A 494 -20.21 10.36 -6.31
C THR A 494 -18.79 10.21 -6.88
N THR A 495 -18.26 11.25 -7.53
CA THR A 495 -16.91 11.21 -8.12
C THR A 495 -15.82 11.18 -7.06
N ALA A 496 -16.00 11.87 -5.93
CA ALA A 496 -15.11 11.78 -4.77
C ALA A 496 -15.05 10.36 -4.19
N ALA A 497 -16.19 9.68 -4.07
CA ALA A 497 -16.21 8.29 -3.66
C ALA A 497 -15.50 7.37 -4.68
N ILE A 498 -15.68 7.63 -5.99
CA ILE A 498 -15.02 6.91 -7.08
C ILE A 498 -13.49 7.12 -7.02
N GLY A 499 -13.03 8.36 -6.87
CA GLY A 499 -11.61 8.71 -6.78
C GLY A 499 -10.93 8.05 -5.59
N LYS A 500 -11.58 8.08 -4.43
CA LYS A 500 -11.12 7.39 -3.21
C LYS A 500 -11.11 5.86 -3.40
N GLY A 501 -12.14 5.29 -4.03
CA GLY A 501 -12.19 3.86 -4.38
C GLY A 501 -11.04 3.44 -5.31
N PHE A 502 -10.74 4.25 -6.32
CA PHE A 502 -9.58 4.08 -7.21
C PHE A 502 -8.25 4.15 -6.44
N ALA A 503 -8.09 5.10 -5.53
CA ALA A 503 -6.91 5.24 -4.68
C ALA A 503 -6.69 4.01 -3.78
N ILE A 504 -7.77 3.46 -3.18
CA ILE A 504 -7.72 2.25 -2.35
C ILE A 504 -7.32 1.03 -3.19
N ALA A 505 -7.87 0.90 -4.39
CA ALA A 505 -7.54 -0.17 -5.33
C ALA A 505 -6.06 -0.14 -5.72
N SER A 506 -5.55 1.04 -6.03
CA SER A 506 -4.14 1.23 -6.37
C SER A 506 -3.25 0.89 -5.17
N ALA A 507 -3.65 1.27 -3.94
CA ALA A 507 -2.90 0.94 -2.74
C ALA A 507 -2.81 -0.56 -2.48
N ALA A 508 -3.89 -1.32 -2.73
CA ALA A 508 -3.88 -2.77 -2.59
C ALA A 508 -2.87 -3.43 -3.53
N LEU A 509 -2.87 -3.05 -4.81
CA LEU A 509 -1.91 -3.57 -5.79
C LEU A 509 -0.48 -3.08 -5.52
N THR A 510 -0.31 -1.82 -5.13
CA THR A 510 1.00 -1.24 -4.79
C THR A 510 1.60 -1.92 -3.56
N ALA A 511 0.79 -2.16 -2.52
CA ALA A 511 1.25 -2.84 -1.31
C ALA A 511 1.77 -4.24 -1.64
N LEU A 512 1.14 -4.96 -2.56
CA LEU A 512 1.63 -6.28 -2.98
C LEU A 512 2.92 -6.17 -3.80
N ALA A 513 3.06 -5.17 -4.67
CA ALA A 513 4.31 -4.93 -5.40
C ALA A 513 5.46 -4.56 -4.43
N LEU A 514 5.20 -3.71 -3.44
CA LEU A 514 6.14 -3.37 -2.37
C LEU A 514 6.47 -4.59 -1.49
N PHE A 515 5.48 -5.44 -1.24
CA PHE A 515 5.67 -6.68 -0.51
C PHE A 515 6.59 -7.66 -1.26
N ALA A 516 6.41 -7.81 -2.56
CA ALA A 516 7.31 -8.61 -3.39
C ALA A 516 8.74 -8.06 -3.38
N ALA A 517 8.89 -6.73 -3.48
CA ALA A 517 10.17 -6.07 -3.31
C ALA A 517 10.78 -6.34 -1.93
N TYR A 518 9.98 -6.24 -0.86
CA TYR A 518 10.40 -6.51 0.51
C TYR A 518 10.93 -7.94 0.71
N VAL A 519 10.18 -8.95 0.25
CA VAL A 519 10.59 -10.37 0.32
C VAL A 519 11.97 -10.56 -0.32
N THR A 520 12.20 -9.92 -1.46
CA THR A 520 13.48 -10.03 -2.16
C THR A 520 14.62 -9.28 -1.45
N PHE A 521 14.36 -8.08 -0.90
CA PHE A 521 15.37 -7.33 -0.15
C PHE A 521 15.77 -8.03 1.17
N THR A 522 14.81 -8.64 1.86
CA THR A 522 15.08 -9.35 3.11
C THR A 522 15.67 -10.74 2.91
N GLY A 523 15.54 -11.32 1.72
CA GLY A 523 16.00 -12.68 1.41
C GLY A 523 15.19 -13.79 2.08
N ILE A 524 14.00 -13.49 2.61
CA ILE A 524 13.11 -14.53 3.17
C ILE A 524 12.53 -15.39 2.05
N GLN A 525 12.45 -16.70 2.29
CA GLN A 525 11.95 -17.66 1.31
C GLN A 525 10.41 -17.72 1.28
N GLY A 526 9.74 -17.17 2.28
CA GLY A 526 8.29 -17.17 2.39
C GLY A 526 7.84 -16.69 3.76
N ILE A 527 6.52 -16.63 3.97
CA ILE A 527 5.93 -16.23 5.25
C ILE A 527 5.09 -17.40 5.75
N ASN A 528 5.61 -18.08 6.77
CA ASN A 528 4.95 -19.22 7.35
C ASN A 528 3.95 -18.78 8.41
N ILE A 529 2.66 -18.76 8.08
CA ILE A 529 1.60 -18.39 9.02
C ILE A 529 1.36 -19.40 10.15
N PHE A 530 1.96 -20.60 10.09
CA PHE A 530 1.92 -21.56 11.19
C PHE A 530 2.93 -21.23 12.28
N ASP A 531 3.91 -20.36 12.02
CA ASP A 531 4.75 -19.83 13.09
C ASP A 531 3.93 -18.87 13.96
N ALA A 532 3.91 -19.13 15.26
CA ALA A 532 3.12 -18.34 16.22
C ALA A 532 3.53 -16.87 16.26
N LYS A 533 4.81 -16.57 16.05
CA LYS A 533 5.36 -15.21 16.01
C LYS A 533 4.88 -14.45 14.76
N VAL A 534 4.90 -15.12 13.60
CA VAL A 534 4.42 -14.61 12.32
C VAL A 534 2.90 -14.39 12.38
N LEU A 535 2.16 -15.36 12.93
CA LEU A 535 0.70 -15.23 13.11
C LEU A 535 0.34 -14.09 14.06
N ALA A 536 1.08 -13.91 15.16
CA ALA A 536 0.86 -12.79 16.08
C ALA A 536 1.07 -11.44 15.38
N ALA A 537 2.11 -11.30 14.56
CA ALA A 537 2.36 -10.09 13.77
C ALA A 537 1.26 -9.82 12.74
N LEU A 538 0.72 -10.86 12.09
CA LEU A 538 -0.43 -10.77 11.19
C LEU A 538 -1.66 -10.18 11.90
N PHE A 539 -1.97 -10.66 13.12
CA PHE A 539 -3.08 -10.12 13.92
C PHE A 539 -2.85 -8.67 14.33
N ILE A 540 -1.62 -8.31 14.74
CA ILE A 540 -1.26 -6.92 15.05
C ILE A 540 -1.44 -6.06 13.80
N GLY A 541 -0.97 -6.51 12.63
CA GLY A 541 -1.19 -5.83 11.36
C GLY A 541 -2.65 -5.62 11.04
N GLY A 542 -3.49 -6.65 11.20
CA GLY A 542 -4.94 -6.55 11.01
C GLY A 542 -5.65 -5.60 11.99
N MET A 543 -5.13 -5.45 13.21
CA MET A 543 -5.65 -4.54 14.22
C MET A 543 -5.34 -3.07 13.92
N VAL A 544 -4.16 -2.76 13.37
CA VAL A 544 -3.67 -1.37 13.22
C VAL A 544 -4.64 -0.48 12.43
N PRO A 545 -5.20 -0.88 11.26
CA PRO A 545 -6.21 -0.08 10.56
C PRO A 545 -7.46 0.24 11.40
N VAL A 546 -7.91 -0.72 12.22
CA VAL A 546 -9.07 -0.55 13.09
C VAL A 546 -8.79 0.49 14.18
N VAL A 547 -7.63 0.38 14.84
CA VAL A 547 -7.21 1.34 15.88
C VAL A 547 -6.96 2.72 15.27
N PHE A 548 -6.29 2.79 14.12
CA PHE A 548 -6.09 4.04 13.40
C PHE A 548 -7.42 4.73 13.06
N SER A 549 -8.39 3.97 12.54
CA SER A 549 -9.73 4.47 12.25
C SER A 549 -10.41 5.04 13.51
N ALA A 550 -10.36 4.30 14.60
CA ALA A 550 -10.94 4.74 15.88
C ALA A 550 -10.30 6.03 16.40
N LEU A 551 -8.96 6.15 16.28
CA LEU A 551 -8.24 7.36 16.67
C LEU A 551 -8.61 8.54 15.78
N ALA A 552 -8.66 8.36 14.44
CA ALA A 552 -9.03 9.41 13.51
C ALA A 552 -10.45 9.93 13.78
N MET A 553 -11.41 9.02 13.99
CA MET A 553 -12.81 9.38 14.31
C MET A 553 -12.92 10.13 15.65
N ASN A 554 -12.24 9.64 16.69
CA ASN A 554 -12.20 10.30 18.00
C ASN A 554 -11.56 11.69 17.91
N SER A 555 -10.53 11.84 17.06
CA SER A 555 -9.86 13.12 16.82
C SER A 555 -10.80 14.13 16.15
N VAL A 556 -11.58 13.69 15.14
CA VAL A 556 -12.64 14.51 14.53
C VAL A 556 -13.68 14.91 15.57
N GLY A 557 -14.17 13.97 16.40
CA GLY A 557 -15.18 14.26 17.43
C GLY A 557 -14.71 15.29 18.47
N LYS A 558 -13.42 15.22 18.89
CA LYS A 558 -12.86 16.23 19.82
C LYS A 558 -12.74 17.60 19.15
N ALA A 559 -12.20 17.64 17.92
CA ALA A 559 -12.03 18.89 17.19
C ALA A 559 -13.41 19.53 16.86
N ALA A 560 -14.41 18.73 16.49
CA ALA A 560 -15.79 19.17 16.27
C ALA A 560 -16.41 19.76 17.54
N MET A 561 -16.16 19.16 18.71
CA MET A 561 -16.66 19.70 19.99
C MET A 561 -16.05 21.07 20.30
N ASP A 562 -14.76 21.28 20.03
CA ASP A 562 -14.11 22.59 20.18
C ASP A 562 -14.80 23.63 19.28
N MET A 563 -15.15 23.25 18.04
CA MET A 563 -15.87 24.12 17.09
C MET A 563 -17.31 24.40 17.53
N VAL A 564 -18.07 23.37 17.94
CA VAL A 564 -19.43 23.49 18.49
C VAL A 564 -19.48 24.50 19.63
N ASN A 565 -18.53 24.40 20.57
CA ASN A 565 -18.45 25.32 21.70
C ASN A 565 -18.19 26.76 21.26
N GLU A 566 -17.35 26.96 20.25
CA GLU A 566 -17.06 28.28 19.71
C GLU A 566 -18.27 28.89 18.96
N VAL A 567 -18.96 28.09 18.12
CA VAL A 567 -20.16 28.58 17.42
C VAL A 567 -21.26 28.94 18.40
N ARG A 568 -21.50 28.10 19.44
CA ARG A 568 -22.43 28.41 20.52
C ARG A 568 -22.03 29.67 21.30
N ARG A 569 -20.71 29.88 21.55
CA ARG A 569 -20.21 31.09 22.20
C ARG A 569 -20.58 32.32 21.37
N GLN A 570 -20.30 32.29 20.06
CA GLN A 570 -20.58 33.42 19.19
C GLN A 570 -22.05 33.71 19.07
N PHE A 571 -22.93 32.71 18.94
CA PHE A 571 -24.38 32.89 18.91
C PHE A 571 -24.94 33.52 20.20
N ARG A 572 -24.29 33.25 21.34
CA ARG A 572 -24.71 33.80 22.64
C ARG A 572 -24.12 35.19 22.91
N GLU A 573 -22.86 35.43 22.52
CA GLU A 573 -22.11 36.60 22.97
C GLU A 573 -22.07 37.73 21.93
N ILE A 574 -22.25 37.45 20.64
CA ILE A 574 -22.26 38.47 19.59
C ILE A 574 -23.73 38.90 19.32
N PRO A 575 -24.10 40.14 19.72
CA PRO A 575 -25.47 40.61 19.51
C PRO A 575 -25.84 40.69 18.03
N GLY A 576 -27.02 40.25 17.67
CA GLY A 576 -27.57 40.36 16.32
C GLY A 576 -26.97 39.38 15.31
N ILE A 577 -26.21 38.37 15.73
CA ILE A 577 -25.62 37.42 14.79
C ILE A 577 -26.71 36.54 14.12
N LEU A 578 -27.71 36.07 14.85
CA LEU A 578 -28.80 35.27 14.31
C LEU A 578 -29.77 36.10 13.47
N GLU A 579 -29.90 37.40 13.77
CA GLU A 579 -30.70 38.35 13.00
C GLU A 579 -29.96 38.89 11.73
N GLY A 580 -28.71 38.48 11.52
CA GLY A 580 -27.89 38.89 10.39
C GLY A 580 -27.31 40.32 10.48
N THR A 581 -27.43 40.98 11.64
CA THR A 581 -26.89 42.34 11.88
C THR A 581 -25.55 42.30 12.56
N GLY A 582 -25.23 41.24 13.29
CA GLY A 582 -23.93 40.97 13.91
C GLY A 582 -22.99 40.27 12.94
N LYS A 583 -21.68 40.55 13.03
CA LYS A 583 -20.66 39.96 12.18
C LYS A 583 -19.98 38.76 12.88
N PRO A 584 -20.02 37.55 12.29
CA PRO A 584 -19.31 36.38 12.84
C PRO A 584 -17.78 36.54 12.86
N GLU A 585 -17.13 35.96 13.85
CA GLU A 585 -15.67 35.88 13.95
C GLU A 585 -15.14 34.62 13.22
N TYR A 586 -15.26 34.57 11.90
CA TYR A 586 -14.86 33.40 11.05
C TYR A 586 -13.40 32.97 11.29
N GLY A 587 -12.46 33.94 11.44
CA GLY A 587 -11.06 33.66 11.65
C GLY A 587 -10.77 32.89 12.94
N ARG A 588 -11.64 33.01 13.95
CA ARG A 588 -11.52 32.26 15.21
C ARG A 588 -11.82 30.79 15.00
N CYS A 589 -12.85 30.47 14.22
CA CYS A 589 -13.21 29.09 13.88
C CYS A 589 -12.10 28.42 13.04
N VAL A 590 -11.51 29.14 12.07
CA VAL A 590 -10.34 28.66 11.30
C VAL A 590 -9.15 28.34 12.21
N GLN A 591 -8.86 29.20 13.21
CA GLN A 591 -7.76 28.98 14.16
C GLN A 591 -8.00 27.74 15.03
N ILE A 592 -9.23 27.53 15.50
CA ILE A 592 -9.59 26.39 16.37
C ILE A 592 -9.46 25.09 15.58
N SER A 593 -10.06 24.96 14.39
CA SER A 593 -9.91 23.79 13.53
C SER A 593 -8.44 23.52 13.21
N THR A 594 -7.67 24.55 12.87
CA THR A 594 -6.23 24.39 12.60
C THR A 594 -5.48 23.81 13.81
N ALA A 595 -5.66 24.40 14.99
CA ALA A 595 -4.96 23.97 16.18
C ALA A 595 -5.35 22.53 16.60
N ALA A 596 -6.63 22.20 16.49
CA ALA A 596 -7.15 20.87 16.80
C ALA A 596 -6.60 19.83 15.81
N ALA A 597 -6.67 20.09 14.52
CA ALA A 597 -6.18 19.20 13.47
C ALA A 597 -4.69 18.86 13.63
N LEU A 598 -3.86 19.90 13.84
CA LEU A 598 -2.41 19.74 14.03
C LEU A 598 -2.04 18.94 15.29
N ARG A 599 -2.82 19.07 16.37
CA ARG A 599 -2.63 18.29 17.58
C ARG A 599 -3.06 16.83 17.41
N GLU A 600 -4.23 16.62 16.85
CA GLU A 600 -4.87 15.30 16.78
C GLU A 600 -4.29 14.40 15.68
N MET A 601 -3.67 14.94 14.61
CA MET A 601 -3.04 14.13 13.55
C MET A 601 -1.78 13.40 14.00
N MET A 602 -1.14 13.82 15.11
CA MET A 602 0.17 13.29 15.51
C MET A 602 0.13 11.82 15.90
N LEU A 603 -0.86 11.42 16.70
CA LEU A 603 -0.93 10.05 17.21
C LEU A 603 -1.19 9.01 16.12
N PRO A 604 -2.17 9.18 15.22
CA PRO A 604 -2.34 8.29 14.06
C PRO A 604 -1.08 8.21 13.19
N GLY A 605 -0.42 9.35 12.95
CA GLY A 605 0.83 9.39 12.17
C GLY A 605 1.96 8.60 12.81
N ILE A 606 2.18 8.76 14.11
CA ILE A 606 3.23 8.03 14.86
C ILE A 606 2.99 6.52 14.81
N ILE A 607 1.76 6.05 15.02
CA ILE A 607 1.43 4.62 14.98
C ILE A 607 1.76 4.01 13.61
N THR A 608 1.43 4.70 12.52
CA THR A 608 1.68 4.24 11.16
C THR A 608 3.17 4.00 10.88
N ILE A 609 4.05 4.87 11.39
CA ILE A 609 5.49 4.83 11.13
C ILE A 609 6.22 3.91 12.12
N VAL A 610 5.86 3.99 13.41
CA VAL A 610 6.62 3.32 14.47
C VAL A 610 6.30 1.82 14.57
N THR A 611 5.04 1.42 14.31
CA THR A 611 4.63 0.02 14.48
C THR A 611 5.39 -0.93 13.55
N PRO A 612 5.52 -0.70 12.23
CA PRO A 612 6.31 -1.58 11.36
C PRO A 612 7.79 -1.64 11.77
N ILE A 613 8.37 -0.54 12.26
CA ILE A 613 9.75 -0.51 12.75
C ILE A 613 9.91 -1.42 13.97
N ILE A 614 9.02 -1.31 14.96
CA ILE A 614 9.04 -2.17 16.15
C ILE A 614 8.88 -3.64 15.76
N ILE A 615 7.90 -3.97 14.93
CA ILE A 615 7.66 -5.35 14.48
C ILE A 615 8.90 -5.90 13.77
N GLY A 616 9.47 -5.16 12.82
CA GLY A 616 10.65 -5.58 12.09
C GLY A 616 11.86 -5.85 13.00
N LEU A 617 12.16 -4.92 13.90
CA LEU A 617 13.32 -5.03 14.78
C LEU A 617 13.16 -6.07 15.89
N VAL A 618 11.95 -6.23 16.45
CA VAL A 618 11.70 -7.13 17.58
C VAL A 618 11.33 -8.53 17.12
N MET A 619 10.52 -8.63 16.06
CA MET A 619 9.95 -9.90 15.60
C MET A 619 10.64 -10.44 14.34
N GLY A 620 11.41 -9.64 13.63
CA GLY A 620 12.17 -10.03 12.44
C GLY A 620 11.41 -9.96 11.12
N PRO A 621 12.07 -10.32 9.99
CA PRO A 621 11.57 -10.01 8.65
C PRO A 621 10.31 -10.78 8.27
N GLU A 622 10.18 -12.07 8.58
CA GLU A 622 8.96 -12.83 8.26
C GLU A 622 7.72 -12.26 8.97
N ALA A 623 7.88 -11.90 10.25
CA ALA A 623 6.83 -11.30 11.04
C ALA A 623 6.43 -9.91 10.52
N LEU A 624 7.40 -9.08 10.09
CA LEU A 624 7.09 -7.79 9.46
C LEU A 624 6.32 -7.97 8.14
N GLY A 625 6.70 -8.97 7.33
CA GLY A 625 5.95 -9.32 6.13
C GLY A 625 4.51 -9.71 6.43
N ALA A 626 4.27 -10.53 7.44
CA ALA A 626 2.93 -10.90 7.90
C ALA A 626 2.14 -9.69 8.43
N TYR A 627 2.79 -8.81 9.19
CA TYR A 627 2.21 -7.55 9.64
C TYR A 627 1.73 -6.69 8.46
N MET A 628 2.57 -6.49 7.43
CA MET A 628 2.20 -5.73 6.23
C MET A 628 1.02 -6.35 5.49
N ALA A 629 0.96 -7.69 5.39
CA ALA A 629 -0.19 -8.39 4.83
C ALA A 629 -1.47 -8.14 5.65
N GLY A 630 -1.39 -8.19 6.98
CA GLY A 630 -2.50 -7.88 7.89
C GLY A 630 -3.01 -6.44 7.72
N VAL A 631 -2.09 -5.46 7.70
CA VAL A 631 -2.43 -4.05 7.45
C VAL A 631 -3.11 -3.87 6.10
N THR A 632 -2.62 -4.52 5.06
CA THR A 632 -3.16 -4.39 3.71
C THR A 632 -4.58 -4.94 3.62
N VAL A 633 -4.81 -6.17 4.06
CA VAL A 633 -6.13 -6.82 3.98
C VAL A 633 -7.18 -6.06 4.81
N SER A 634 -6.86 -5.79 6.08
CA SER A 634 -7.75 -5.06 6.98
C SER A 634 -7.98 -3.62 6.50
N GLY A 635 -6.90 -2.92 6.12
CA GLY A 635 -6.95 -1.53 5.66
C GLY A 635 -7.80 -1.35 4.40
N VAL A 636 -7.68 -2.24 3.42
CA VAL A 636 -8.50 -2.22 2.19
C VAL A 636 -9.98 -2.40 2.50
N LEU A 637 -10.32 -3.38 3.35
CA LEU A 637 -11.71 -3.63 3.75
C LEU A 637 -12.32 -2.42 4.46
N TRP A 638 -11.59 -1.86 5.45
CA TRP A 638 -12.04 -0.68 6.20
C TRP A 638 -12.15 0.55 5.31
N ALA A 639 -11.18 0.78 4.42
CA ALA A 639 -11.21 1.92 3.51
C ALA A 639 -12.41 1.90 2.57
N ILE A 640 -12.69 0.77 1.90
CA ILE A 640 -13.84 0.64 0.99
C ILE A 640 -15.15 0.78 1.76
N PHE A 641 -15.25 0.09 2.90
CA PHE A 641 -16.43 0.17 3.76
C PHE A 641 -16.75 1.62 4.13
N GLN A 642 -15.79 2.33 4.71
CA GLN A 642 -15.97 3.69 5.20
C GLN A 642 -16.25 4.69 4.09
N ASN A 643 -15.48 4.62 2.99
CA ASN A 643 -15.68 5.51 1.85
C ASN A 643 -17.08 5.37 1.25
N ASN A 644 -17.51 4.13 1.02
CA ASN A 644 -18.81 3.88 0.37
C ASN A 644 -19.99 4.10 1.32
N ALA A 645 -19.84 3.80 2.62
CA ALA A 645 -20.88 4.12 3.61
C ALA A 645 -21.11 5.63 3.69
N GLY A 646 -20.03 6.41 3.84
CA GLY A 646 -20.10 7.87 3.94
C GLY A 646 -20.69 8.51 2.68
N GLY A 647 -20.19 8.11 1.47
CA GLY A 647 -20.73 8.62 0.21
C GLY A 647 -22.22 8.26 -0.03
N ALA A 648 -22.65 7.09 0.46
CA ALA A 648 -24.05 6.67 0.35
C ALA A 648 -24.98 7.46 1.31
N TRP A 649 -24.51 7.77 2.55
CA TRP A 649 -25.26 8.61 3.47
C TRP A 649 -25.42 10.04 2.99
N ASP A 650 -24.33 10.63 2.46
CA ASP A 650 -24.36 11.98 1.93
C ASP A 650 -25.38 12.11 0.77
N ASN A 651 -25.30 11.23 -0.21
CA ASN A 651 -26.27 11.21 -1.30
C ASN A 651 -27.70 10.80 -0.86
N ALA A 652 -27.83 10.07 0.25
CA ALA A 652 -29.14 9.84 0.86
C ALA A 652 -29.72 11.13 1.45
N LYS A 653 -28.93 11.97 2.14
CA LYS A 653 -29.31 13.31 2.60
C LYS A 653 -29.73 14.19 1.41
N LYS A 654 -28.89 14.27 0.37
CA LYS A 654 -29.16 15.08 -0.84
C LYS A 654 -30.40 14.64 -1.64
N SER A 655 -30.83 13.38 -1.48
CA SER A 655 -32.10 12.90 -2.08
C SER A 655 -33.32 13.69 -1.65
N PHE A 656 -33.32 14.27 -0.45
CA PHE A 656 -34.42 15.07 0.08
C PHE A 656 -34.48 16.50 -0.45
N GLU A 657 -33.43 16.97 -1.11
CA GLU A 657 -33.37 18.35 -1.65
C GLU A 657 -34.35 18.57 -2.80
N LYS A 658 -34.47 17.58 -3.66
CA LYS A 658 -35.43 17.58 -4.79
C LYS A 658 -36.78 16.97 -4.44
N GLY A 659 -36.91 16.48 -3.22
CA GLY A 659 -38.05 15.69 -2.78
C GLY A 659 -37.93 14.23 -3.21
N VAL A 660 -38.15 13.32 -2.26
CA VAL A 660 -38.10 11.88 -2.48
C VAL A 660 -39.37 11.21 -1.96
N GLU A 661 -39.90 10.29 -2.77
CA GLU A 661 -41.07 9.53 -2.41
C GLU A 661 -40.69 8.35 -1.52
N ILE A 662 -41.32 8.26 -0.33
CA ILE A 662 -41.20 7.14 0.59
C ILE A 662 -42.62 6.68 0.96
N ASN A 663 -42.95 5.45 0.63
CA ASN A 663 -44.28 4.84 0.93
C ASN A 663 -45.49 5.66 0.42
N GLY A 664 -45.36 6.29 -0.77
CA GLY A 664 -46.42 7.08 -1.41
C GLY A 664 -46.56 8.51 -0.87
N GLN A 665 -45.62 8.96 -0.03
CA GLN A 665 -45.52 10.34 0.45
C GLN A 665 -44.19 10.96 0.05
N THR A 666 -44.21 12.18 -0.50
CA THR A 666 -43.00 12.93 -0.87
C THR A 666 -42.51 13.73 0.35
N TYR A 667 -41.23 13.55 0.66
CA TYR A 667 -40.51 14.26 1.72
C TYR A 667 -39.45 15.19 1.14
N TYR A 668 -39.29 16.37 1.71
CA TYR A 668 -38.37 17.42 1.34
C TYR A 668 -37.43 17.75 2.50
N LYS A 669 -36.48 18.70 2.25
CA LYS A 669 -35.63 19.30 3.30
C LYS A 669 -36.48 19.67 4.55
N LYS A 670 -35.90 19.55 5.74
CA LYS A 670 -36.48 19.81 7.06
C LYS A 670 -37.53 18.80 7.52
N SER A 671 -37.91 17.78 6.74
CA SER A 671 -38.79 16.69 7.19
C SER A 671 -38.05 15.80 8.20
N GLU A 672 -38.81 15.01 9.03
CA GLU A 672 -38.20 14.09 9.99
C GLU A 672 -37.29 13.03 9.34
N PRO A 673 -37.64 12.41 8.17
CA PRO A 673 -36.74 11.55 7.45
C PRO A 673 -35.44 12.26 6.97
N HIS A 674 -35.55 13.54 6.58
CA HIS A 674 -34.36 14.32 6.23
C HIS A 674 -33.44 14.52 7.44
N LYS A 675 -34.00 14.87 8.62
CA LYS A 675 -33.21 15.00 9.86
C LYS A 675 -32.50 13.70 10.22
N ALA A 676 -33.16 12.56 10.04
CA ALA A 676 -32.56 11.25 10.23
C ALA A 676 -31.39 10.98 9.23
N ALA A 677 -31.56 11.42 7.98
CA ALA A 677 -30.51 11.33 6.97
C ALA A 677 -29.30 12.22 7.29
N VAL A 678 -29.51 13.45 7.80
CA VAL A 678 -28.45 14.36 8.28
C VAL A 678 -27.64 13.69 9.40
N VAL A 679 -28.29 13.02 10.36
CA VAL A 679 -27.58 12.29 11.42
C VAL A 679 -26.71 11.17 10.85
N GLY A 680 -27.19 10.44 9.83
CA GLY A 680 -26.42 9.41 9.15
C GLY A 680 -25.21 9.99 8.41
N ASP A 681 -25.37 11.12 7.73
CA ASP A 681 -24.31 11.84 7.05
C ASP A 681 -23.23 12.33 8.02
N THR A 682 -23.63 12.91 9.16
CA THR A 682 -22.69 13.31 10.24
C THR A 682 -21.83 12.13 10.74
N VAL A 683 -22.38 10.89 10.77
CA VAL A 683 -21.60 9.67 11.07
C VAL A 683 -20.69 9.30 9.89
N GLY A 684 -21.17 9.49 8.67
CA GLY A 684 -20.48 9.14 7.43
C GLY A 684 -19.31 10.06 7.08
N ASP A 685 -19.38 11.33 7.48
CA ASP A 685 -18.37 12.34 7.15
C ASP A 685 -16.95 11.99 7.64
N PRO A 686 -16.74 11.64 8.93
CA PRO A 686 -15.42 11.18 9.37
C PRO A 686 -14.96 9.90 8.65
N PHE A 687 -15.88 9.06 8.17
CA PHE A 687 -15.57 7.84 7.42
C PHE A 687 -15.03 8.18 6.03
N LYS A 688 -15.80 8.97 5.24
CA LYS A 688 -15.46 9.22 3.83
C LYS A 688 -14.31 10.19 3.63
N ASP A 689 -14.09 11.15 4.56
CA ASP A 689 -13.20 12.29 4.34
C ASP A 689 -11.96 12.30 5.25
N THR A 690 -11.97 11.52 6.36
CA THR A 690 -10.82 11.44 7.27
C THR A 690 -10.26 10.03 7.34
N SER A 691 -10.99 9.09 7.92
CA SER A 691 -10.50 7.75 8.24
C SER A 691 -10.30 6.89 6.99
N GLY A 692 -11.31 6.78 6.13
CA GLY A 692 -11.27 5.94 4.93
C GLY A 692 -10.10 6.28 3.98
N PRO A 693 -9.96 7.53 3.52
CA PRO A 693 -8.84 7.91 2.66
C PRO A 693 -7.47 7.76 3.31
N SER A 694 -7.36 7.97 4.63
CA SER A 694 -6.10 7.84 5.36
C SER A 694 -5.61 6.39 5.44
N MET A 695 -6.51 5.39 5.32
CA MET A 695 -6.14 3.96 5.23
C MET A 695 -5.29 3.67 4.00
N ASN A 696 -5.55 4.34 2.88
CA ASN A 696 -4.76 4.22 1.66
C ASN A 696 -3.27 4.53 1.91
N ILE A 697 -2.99 5.58 2.67
CA ILE A 697 -1.63 5.99 3.02
C ILE A 697 -1.03 5.07 4.08
N LEU A 698 -1.83 4.68 5.09
CA LEU A 698 -1.42 3.73 6.13
C LEU A 698 -0.87 2.43 5.52
N ILE A 699 -1.59 1.84 4.54
CA ILE A 699 -1.21 0.61 3.86
C ILE A 699 0.14 0.76 3.16
N LYS A 700 0.29 1.81 2.35
CA LYS A 700 1.49 2.04 1.54
C LYS A 700 2.69 2.46 2.39
N LEU A 701 2.50 3.40 3.32
CA LEU A 701 3.59 3.89 4.17
C LEU A 701 4.11 2.79 5.09
N SER A 702 3.24 1.94 5.66
CA SER A 702 3.68 0.77 6.44
C SER A 702 4.56 -0.17 5.60
N SER A 703 4.19 -0.39 4.33
CA SER A 703 4.98 -1.22 3.41
C SER A 703 6.30 -0.55 2.99
N LEU A 704 6.29 0.77 2.77
CA LEU A 704 7.49 1.53 2.43
C LEU A 704 8.47 1.62 3.61
N VAL A 705 7.97 1.82 4.82
CA VAL A 705 8.79 1.78 6.04
C VAL A 705 9.41 0.40 6.21
N GLY A 706 8.61 -0.67 6.01
CA GLY A 706 9.11 -2.05 6.00
C GLY A 706 10.21 -2.26 4.97
N LEU A 707 10.03 -1.77 3.74
CA LEU A 707 11.03 -1.85 2.67
C LEU A 707 12.30 -1.06 3.03
N THR A 708 12.17 0.11 3.66
CA THR A 708 13.31 0.95 4.05
C THR A 708 14.17 0.30 5.13
N ILE A 709 13.56 -0.43 6.07
CA ILE A 709 14.31 -1.14 7.12
C ILE A 709 14.69 -2.58 6.71
N ALA A 710 14.22 -3.05 5.56
CA ALA A 710 14.48 -4.40 5.06
C ALA A 710 15.98 -4.77 5.07
N PRO A 711 16.91 -3.92 4.60
CA PRO A 711 18.33 -4.26 4.63
C PRO A 711 18.90 -4.42 6.05
N LEU A 712 18.33 -3.74 7.05
CA LEU A 712 18.75 -3.83 8.46
C LEU A 712 18.35 -5.17 9.11
N ILE A 713 17.24 -5.74 8.68
CA ILE A 713 16.65 -6.97 9.23
C ILE A 713 16.78 -8.17 8.29
N ALA A 714 17.48 -8.02 7.15
CA ALA A 714 17.71 -9.08 6.19
C ALA A 714 18.33 -10.30 6.88
N VAL A 715 17.90 -11.49 6.45
CA VAL A 715 18.50 -12.73 6.94
C VAL A 715 19.92 -12.81 6.41
N ASN A 716 20.92 -12.84 7.27
CA ASN A 716 22.32 -13.00 6.89
C ASN A 716 22.47 -14.30 6.08
N GLY A 717 22.68 -14.17 4.77
CA GLY A 717 22.67 -15.26 3.78
C GLY A 717 21.63 -15.14 2.69
N GLY A 718 20.71 -14.14 2.76
CA GLY A 718 19.61 -13.95 1.82
C GLY A 718 19.89 -13.08 0.60
N GLY A 719 21.10 -13.00 0.14
CA GLY A 719 21.41 -12.61 -1.23
C GLY A 719 21.14 -13.77 -2.18
N HIS A 720 19.89 -14.14 -2.42
CA HIS A 720 19.54 -15.10 -3.46
C HIS A 720 19.80 -14.49 -4.83
N GLY A 721 20.96 -14.75 -5.34
CA GLY A 721 21.50 -14.32 -6.62
C GLY A 721 23.00 -14.02 -6.59
N ALA A 722 23.62 -13.95 -5.42
CA ALA A 722 25.07 -14.03 -5.30
C ALA A 722 25.39 -15.38 -4.66
N GLY A 723 25.94 -16.22 -5.47
CA GLY A 723 26.43 -17.53 -5.20
C GLY A 723 26.71 -17.94 -3.77
N MET A 724 26.45 -19.21 -3.50
CA MET A 724 27.14 -20.00 -2.47
C MET A 724 28.69 -19.87 -2.60
N GLY A 725 29.20 -18.67 -2.79
CA GLY A 725 30.63 -18.40 -3.05
C GLY A 725 31.28 -17.40 -2.09
N ASP A 726 30.51 -16.48 -1.46
CA ASP A 726 31.16 -15.37 -0.75
C ASP A 726 31.30 -15.54 0.77
N ASP A 727 30.56 -16.41 1.44
CA ASP A 727 30.80 -16.69 2.86
C ASP A 727 32.01 -17.59 3.14
N CYS A 728 32.59 -18.24 2.12
CA CYS A 728 33.91 -18.82 2.22
C CYS A 728 35.05 -17.78 2.17
N CYS A 729 34.79 -16.54 1.73
CA CYS A 729 35.84 -15.54 1.54
C CYS A 729 36.00 -14.54 2.70
N LYS A 730 35.03 -14.40 3.61
CA LYS A 730 35.16 -13.52 4.79
C LYS A 730 35.98 -14.14 5.94
N ALA A 731 36.28 -15.44 5.90
CA ALA A 731 37.25 -16.07 6.79
C ALA A 731 38.69 -16.02 6.27
N LYS A 732 39.01 -15.21 5.25
CA LYS A 732 40.29 -15.15 4.58
C LYS A 732 41.32 -14.21 5.22
N THR A 733 41.22 -13.82 6.47
CA THR A 733 42.28 -13.09 7.14
C THR A 733 43.19 -13.97 8.00
N GLU A 734 42.93 -15.27 8.11
CA GLU A 734 43.79 -16.16 8.94
C GLU A 734 44.03 -17.58 8.40
N CYS A 735 44.06 -17.78 7.09
CA CYS A 735 44.46 -19.09 6.54
C CYS A 735 45.58 -18.91 5.50
N HIS A 736 46.82 -18.75 5.93
CA HIS A 736 48.01 -19.18 5.20
C HIS A 736 48.16 -20.67 5.51
N GLY A 737 47.70 -21.50 4.59
CA GLY A 737 47.89 -22.96 4.61
C GLY A 737 47.55 -23.54 3.25
N GLU A 738 48.60 -24.12 2.63
CA GLU A 738 48.58 -24.74 1.30
C GLU A 738 47.40 -25.69 1.09
N MET A 739 46.66 -25.49 -0.02
CA MET A 739 45.61 -26.42 -0.48
C MET A 739 46.27 -27.74 -0.90
N LYS A 740 45.99 -28.81 -0.17
CA LYS A 740 46.31 -30.17 -0.57
C LYS A 740 45.32 -30.68 -1.63
N SER A 741 45.93 -31.28 -2.69
CA SER A 741 45.30 -31.91 -3.84
C SER A 741 44.16 -32.84 -3.51
N CYS A 742 43.13 -32.92 -4.38
CA CYS A 742 42.16 -34.02 -4.41
C CYS A 742 42.93 -35.33 -4.73
N ASP A 743 43.00 -36.25 -3.74
CA ASP A 743 43.65 -37.56 -3.95
C ASP A 743 42.83 -38.35 -4.97
N GLY A 744 43.45 -38.57 -6.14
CA GLY A 744 42.92 -39.46 -7.18
C GLY A 744 42.96 -38.92 -8.62
N MET A 745 43.23 -37.63 -8.86
CA MET A 745 43.45 -37.08 -10.20
C MET A 745 44.68 -36.19 -10.24
N GLN A 746 45.62 -36.54 -11.15
CA GLN A 746 46.86 -35.83 -11.42
C GLN A 746 46.62 -34.53 -12.26
N SER A 747 45.65 -33.70 -11.90
CA SER A 747 45.52 -32.37 -12.50
C SER A 747 44.86 -31.42 -11.50
N GLU A 748 45.51 -30.33 -11.20
CA GLU A 748 45.07 -29.22 -10.36
C GLU A 748 43.85 -28.55 -11.01
N CYS A 749 42.66 -28.63 -10.36
CA CYS A 749 41.49 -27.80 -10.72
C CYS A 749 41.68 -26.41 -10.13
N ALA A 750 42.06 -25.44 -10.98
CA ALA A 750 42.00 -24.02 -10.62
C ALA A 750 40.65 -23.45 -10.97
N MET A 751 40.12 -22.49 -10.18
CA MET A 751 38.90 -21.73 -10.50
C MET A 751 39.28 -20.39 -11.12
N ASP A 752 38.56 -19.98 -12.16
CA ASP A 752 38.72 -18.65 -12.73
C ASP A 752 37.99 -17.58 -11.90
N SER A 753 38.17 -16.31 -12.28
CA SER A 753 37.51 -15.18 -11.60
C SER A 753 35.99 -15.15 -11.75
N LEU A 754 35.41 -16.00 -12.60
CA LEU A 754 33.99 -16.15 -12.84
C LEU A 754 33.40 -17.40 -12.16
N GLY A 755 34.26 -18.17 -11.43
CA GLY A 755 33.80 -19.36 -10.68
C GLY A 755 33.71 -20.63 -11.54
N ASN A 756 34.28 -20.68 -12.77
CA ASN A 756 34.32 -21.88 -13.58
C ASN A 756 35.57 -22.71 -13.25
N CYS A 757 35.45 -24.03 -13.33
CA CYS A 757 36.58 -24.93 -13.19
C CYS A 757 37.46 -24.83 -14.45
N VAL A 758 38.77 -24.54 -14.28
CA VAL A 758 39.75 -24.49 -15.37
C VAL A 758 40.49 -25.84 -15.42
N ILE A 759 40.27 -26.61 -16.47
CA ILE A 759 40.89 -27.91 -16.70
C ILE A 759 41.69 -27.88 -18.01
N ASP A 760 42.61 -28.83 -18.18
CA ASP A 760 43.32 -28.95 -19.45
C ASP A 760 42.40 -29.49 -20.57
N SER A 761 42.78 -29.17 -21.84
CA SER A 761 42.00 -29.56 -23.00
C SER A 761 41.87 -31.07 -23.21
N THR A 762 42.85 -31.87 -22.74
CA THR A 762 42.82 -33.30 -22.84
C THR A 762 41.82 -33.93 -21.89
N THR A 763 41.74 -33.44 -20.65
CA THR A 763 40.76 -33.85 -19.65
C THR A 763 39.36 -33.44 -20.08
N CYS A 764 39.20 -32.25 -20.65
CA CYS A 764 37.89 -31.79 -21.16
C CYS A 764 37.41 -32.65 -22.32
N ALA A 765 38.29 -32.94 -23.28
CA ALA A 765 37.96 -33.80 -24.43
C ALA A 765 37.65 -35.26 -24.01
N GLN A 766 38.32 -35.78 -23.00
CA GLN A 766 38.02 -37.09 -22.43
C GLN A 766 36.63 -37.13 -21.78
N TRP A 767 36.28 -36.15 -20.98
CA TRP A 767 34.97 -36.08 -20.33
C TRP A 767 33.82 -35.87 -21.33
N MET A 768 34.07 -35.16 -22.43
CA MET A 768 33.11 -35.05 -23.54
C MET A 768 32.93 -36.37 -24.29
N ALA A 769 34.03 -37.09 -24.53
CA ALA A 769 34.01 -38.40 -25.21
C ALA A 769 33.34 -39.49 -24.38
N GLU A 770 33.39 -39.36 -23.05
CA GLU A 770 32.71 -40.24 -22.10
C GLU A 770 31.23 -39.87 -21.86
N GLY A 771 30.73 -38.81 -22.53
CA GLY A 771 29.37 -38.33 -22.37
C GLY A 771 29.05 -37.71 -21.01
N LYS A 772 30.09 -37.29 -20.27
CA LYS A 772 30.00 -36.69 -18.94
C LYS A 772 29.85 -35.16 -18.93
N LEU A 773 30.24 -34.54 -20.07
CA LEU A 773 30.10 -33.10 -20.34
C LEU A 773 29.46 -32.89 -21.68
N ASP A 774 28.60 -31.91 -21.79
CA ASP A 774 28.04 -31.45 -23.07
C ASP A 774 28.93 -30.34 -23.67
N SER A 775 28.93 -30.17 -24.98
CA SER A 775 29.67 -29.11 -25.68
C SER A 775 29.27 -27.69 -25.23
N THR A 776 28.11 -27.54 -24.64
CA THR A 776 27.58 -26.28 -24.07
C THR A 776 28.11 -25.97 -22.68
N ASP A 777 28.69 -26.93 -22.00
CA ASP A 777 29.24 -26.78 -20.63
C ASP A 777 30.69 -26.38 -20.56
N CYS A 778 31.39 -26.33 -21.71
CA CYS A 778 32.79 -26.08 -21.79
C CYS A 778 33.14 -25.00 -22.82
N VAL A 779 33.94 -24.00 -22.42
CA VAL A 779 34.45 -22.95 -23.30
C VAL A 779 35.98 -23.10 -23.40
N MET A 780 36.47 -23.42 -24.59
CA MET A 780 37.91 -23.51 -24.88
C MET A 780 38.51 -22.11 -25.05
N THR A 781 39.63 -21.86 -24.39
CA THR A 781 40.42 -20.62 -24.56
C THR A 781 41.60 -20.82 -25.48
N GLU A 782 42.10 -19.74 -26.08
CA GLU A 782 43.27 -19.73 -27.00
C GLU A 782 44.55 -20.31 -26.37
N ASN A 783 44.63 -20.43 -25.05
CA ASN A 783 45.76 -20.97 -24.31
C ASN A 783 45.66 -22.49 -24.02
N GLY A 784 44.75 -23.22 -24.66
CA GLY A 784 44.58 -24.67 -24.51
C GLY A 784 44.01 -25.12 -23.15
N LYS A 785 43.32 -24.23 -22.41
CA LYS A 785 42.57 -24.53 -21.20
C LYS A 785 41.07 -24.48 -21.46
N CYS A 786 40.34 -25.31 -20.74
CA CYS A 786 38.92 -25.43 -20.87
C CYS A 786 38.28 -24.89 -19.60
N HIS A 787 37.37 -23.92 -19.73
CA HIS A 787 36.54 -23.41 -18.62
C HIS A 787 35.23 -24.16 -18.62
N VAL A 788 35.01 -24.98 -17.60
CA VAL A 788 33.82 -25.82 -17.41
C VAL A 788 32.93 -25.19 -16.34
N ARG A 789 31.63 -25.05 -16.61
CA ARG A 789 30.69 -24.55 -15.61
C ARG A 789 30.76 -25.38 -14.33
N GLN A 790 30.76 -24.73 -13.19
CA GLN A 790 30.91 -25.36 -11.87
C GLN A 790 29.91 -26.49 -11.63
N ALA A 791 28.64 -26.32 -12.03
CA ALA A 791 27.60 -27.35 -11.89
C ALA A 791 27.89 -28.62 -12.70
N ALA A 792 28.40 -28.48 -13.92
CA ALA A 792 28.76 -29.59 -14.79
C ALA A 792 30.02 -30.30 -14.26
N CYS A 793 31.03 -29.56 -13.79
CA CYS A 793 32.22 -30.09 -13.14
C CYS A 793 31.87 -30.92 -11.88
N MET A 794 30.99 -30.41 -11.03
CA MET A 794 30.48 -31.14 -9.85
C MET A 794 29.72 -32.42 -10.21
N SER A 795 28.96 -32.40 -11.33
CA SER A 795 28.22 -33.57 -11.81
C SER A 795 29.20 -34.69 -12.24
N VAL A 796 30.28 -34.35 -12.96
CA VAL A 796 31.32 -35.27 -13.38
C VAL A 796 32.07 -35.86 -12.18
N CYS A 797 32.39 -35.05 -11.18
CA CYS A 797 33.02 -35.50 -9.95
C CYS A 797 32.14 -36.50 -9.15
N LYS A 798 30.81 -36.27 -9.08
CA LYS A 798 29.85 -37.17 -8.45
C LYS A 798 29.72 -38.50 -9.21
N SER A 799 29.75 -38.47 -10.56
CA SER A 799 29.62 -39.69 -11.37
C SER A 799 30.84 -40.58 -11.33
N ASN A 800 32.01 -40.04 -11.00
CA ASN A 800 33.27 -40.79 -10.89
C ASN A 800 33.55 -41.41 -9.50
N GLY A 801 32.58 -41.34 -8.56
CA GLY A 801 32.74 -41.87 -7.24
C GLY A 801 33.74 -41.12 -6.34
N SER A 802 34.31 -40.04 -6.85
CA SER A 802 35.10 -39.11 -6.07
C SER A 802 34.15 -38.12 -5.42
N GLY A 803 33.66 -38.48 -4.24
CA GLY A 803 32.90 -37.52 -3.46
C GLY A 803 33.77 -36.29 -3.21
N CYS A 804 33.35 -35.13 -3.68
CA CYS A 804 33.76 -33.88 -3.08
C CYS A 804 33.14 -33.84 -1.68
N HIS A 805 33.65 -34.71 -0.79
CA HIS A 805 33.43 -34.57 0.62
C HIS A 805 34.33 -33.39 1.02
N GLY A 806 33.69 -32.26 1.28
CA GLY A 806 34.21 -31.36 2.29
C GLY A 806 34.41 -32.27 3.50
N GLU A 807 35.65 -32.63 3.85
CA GLU A 807 35.92 -33.43 5.04
C GLU A 807 35.22 -32.79 6.21
N ALA A 808 34.32 -33.53 6.86
CA ALA A 808 33.90 -33.20 8.21
C ALA A 808 35.20 -33.01 9.00
N LYS A 809 35.55 -31.77 9.36
CA LYS A 809 36.77 -31.44 10.08
C LYS A 809 36.85 -32.39 11.28
N ALA A 810 37.90 -33.19 11.34
CA ALA A 810 38.26 -33.86 12.55
C ALA A 810 38.35 -32.82 13.66
N CYS A 811 37.75 -33.08 14.82
CA CYS A 811 37.74 -32.22 15.97
C CYS A 811 39.15 -31.65 16.21
N ASP A 812 39.28 -30.31 16.19
CA ASP A 812 40.49 -29.65 16.60
C ASP A 812 40.77 -29.89 18.09
N ASP A 813 41.99 -29.64 18.56
CA ASP A 813 42.37 -29.88 19.94
C ASP A 813 41.55 -29.05 20.97
N ALA A 814 40.98 -27.93 20.55
CA ALA A 814 40.07 -27.09 21.36
C ALA A 814 38.66 -27.72 21.46
N CYS A 815 38.20 -28.39 20.41
CA CYS A 815 36.94 -29.12 20.39
C CYS A 815 37.07 -30.42 21.19
N LYS A 816 38.20 -31.14 21.04
CA LYS A 816 38.51 -32.33 21.86
C LYS A 816 38.56 -32.03 23.36
N LYS A 817 39.22 -30.91 23.72
CA LYS A 817 39.32 -30.48 25.13
C LYS A 817 37.94 -30.13 25.72
N ARG A 818 37.05 -29.48 24.94
CA ARG A 818 35.67 -29.20 25.37
C ARG A 818 34.79 -30.45 25.48
N CYS A 819 35.04 -31.47 24.63
CA CYS A 819 34.36 -32.75 24.74
C CYS A 819 34.86 -33.55 25.93
N GLU A 820 36.18 -33.53 26.21
CA GLU A 820 36.77 -34.17 27.40
C GLU A 820 36.29 -33.49 28.70
N GLU A 821 36.24 -32.17 28.76
CA GLU A 821 35.68 -31.41 29.89
C GLU A 821 34.20 -31.71 30.12
N LYS A 822 33.47 -32.16 29.11
CA LYS A 822 32.06 -32.55 29.16
C LYS A 822 31.83 -34.08 29.23
N GLY A 823 32.90 -34.89 29.32
CA GLY A 823 32.83 -36.35 29.44
C GLY A 823 32.34 -37.08 28.17
N ILE A 824 32.55 -36.44 26.98
CA ILE A 824 32.13 -36.99 25.68
C ILE A 824 33.36 -37.57 24.97
N ASP A 825 33.35 -38.89 24.68
CA ASP A 825 34.43 -39.59 23.95
C ASP A 825 34.30 -39.30 22.43
N CYS A 826 35.17 -38.47 21.89
CA CYS A 826 35.32 -38.23 20.46
C CYS A 826 36.30 -39.24 19.85
N GLY A 827 35.83 -40.49 19.65
CA GLY A 827 36.65 -41.55 19.03
C GLY A 827 37.21 -41.17 17.68
N ASN A 828 38.45 -41.57 17.41
CA ASN A 828 39.22 -41.30 16.18
C ASN A 828 38.38 -41.55 14.90
N GLY A 829 38.07 -40.45 14.16
CA GLY A 829 37.52 -40.55 12.80
C GLY A 829 36.00 -40.39 12.66
N LYS A 830 35.24 -39.99 13.67
CA LYS A 830 33.79 -39.67 13.53
C LYS A 830 33.51 -38.19 13.79
N ALA A 831 32.55 -37.64 13.01
CA ALA A 831 32.10 -36.27 13.13
C ALA A 831 31.60 -35.92 14.55
N CYS A 832 31.93 -34.72 15.04
CA CYS A 832 31.56 -34.23 16.36
C CYS A 832 30.02 -34.23 16.57
N PRO A 833 29.51 -34.78 17.69
CA PRO A 833 28.07 -34.84 17.96
C PRO A 833 27.38 -33.48 18.14
N GLU A 834 28.11 -32.39 18.26
CA GLU A 834 27.52 -31.02 18.35
C GLU A 834 26.79 -30.57 17.07
N HIS A 835 27.03 -31.23 15.94
CA HIS A 835 26.37 -30.90 14.66
C HIS A 835 25.22 -31.86 14.27
N GLN A 836 24.93 -32.88 15.07
CA GLN A 836 23.67 -33.60 14.94
C GLN A 836 22.77 -33.19 16.10
N ALA A 837 21.52 -32.85 15.84
CA ALA A 837 20.53 -32.53 16.88
C ALA A 837 20.36 -33.67 17.84
N ALA A 838 21.25 -33.77 18.83
CA ALA A 838 21.27 -34.78 19.87
C ALA A 838 20.56 -34.24 21.11
N CYS A 839 19.83 -35.10 21.80
CA CYS A 839 19.22 -34.85 23.09
C CYS A 839 20.22 -34.20 24.06
N ASP A 840 19.79 -33.18 24.80
CA ASP A 840 20.63 -32.56 25.84
C ASP A 840 20.92 -33.54 26.98
N GLU A 841 21.97 -33.25 27.74
CA GLU A 841 22.48 -34.12 28.82
C GLU A 841 21.42 -34.39 29.90
N ALA A 842 20.50 -33.45 30.10
CA ALA A 842 19.38 -33.57 31.02
C ALA A 842 18.36 -34.60 30.53
N CYS A 843 18.13 -34.66 29.20
CA CYS A 843 17.23 -35.60 28.57
C CYS A 843 17.83 -37.05 28.59
N MET A 844 19.13 -37.20 28.30
CA MET A 844 19.82 -38.50 28.35
C MET A 844 19.92 -39.01 29.79
N LYS A 845 20.18 -38.14 30.77
CA LYS A 845 20.21 -38.50 32.20
C LYS A 845 18.83 -38.96 32.69
N ALA A 846 17.77 -38.25 32.28
CA ALA A 846 16.39 -38.61 32.64
C ALA A 846 15.93 -39.95 32.02
N CYS A 847 16.42 -40.28 30.82
CA CYS A 847 16.15 -41.56 30.18
C CYS A 847 16.94 -42.70 30.87
N LYS A 848 18.21 -42.46 31.23
CA LYS A 848 19.07 -43.42 31.89
C LYS A 848 18.61 -43.75 33.32
N GLU A 849 18.15 -42.76 34.08
CA GLU A 849 17.58 -42.89 35.42
C GLU A 849 16.24 -43.67 35.43
N LYS A 850 15.58 -43.77 34.23
CA LYS A 850 14.30 -44.48 34.06
C LYS A 850 14.43 -45.82 33.32
N GLY A 851 15.67 -46.32 33.09
CA GLY A 851 15.90 -47.64 32.46
C GLY A 851 15.49 -47.71 30.97
N MET A 852 15.44 -46.59 30.26
CA MET A 852 15.09 -46.55 28.84
C MET A 852 16.36 -46.42 28.01
N ASP A 853 16.57 -47.35 27.08
CA ASP A 853 17.68 -47.35 26.14
C ASP A 853 17.35 -46.44 24.95
N CYS A 854 17.96 -45.27 24.94
CA CYS A 854 17.93 -44.39 23.78
C CYS A 854 18.97 -44.88 22.78
N GLY A 855 18.59 -45.85 21.94
CA GLY A 855 19.47 -46.45 20.94
C GLY A 855 20.08 -45.37 20.02
N HIS A 856 21.37 -45.50 19.75
CA HIS A 856 22.17 -44.62 18.94
C HIS A 856 21.45 -44.26 17.62
N GLY A 857 21.07 -42.94 17.45
CA GLY A 857 20.69 -42.38 16.16
C GLY A 857 19.20 -42.07 15.95
N LYS A 858 18.33 -42.09 16.96
CA LYS A 858 16.95 -41.62 16.82
C LYS A 858 16.65 -40.44 17.77
N ALA A 859 16.10 -39.36 17.23
CA ALA A 859 15.72 -38.19 18.01
C ALA A 859 14.66 -38.51 19.06
N CYS A 860 14.82 -38.01 20.29
CA CYS A 860 13.85 -38.16 21.37
C CYS A 860 12.60 -37.29 21.10
N PRO A 861 11.37 -37.83 21.24
CA PRO A 861 10.13 -37.09 20.87
C PRO A 861 9.72 -35.94 21.81
N ALA A 862 10.58 -35.50 22.73
CA ALA A 862 10.17 -34.65 23.86
C ALA A 862 10.53 -33.17 23.74
N LYS A 863 10.83 -32.59 22.54
CA LYS A 863 10.92 -31.12 22.36
C LYS A 863 10.32 -30.69 21.05
N GLY A 864 9.18 -30.04 21.19
CA GLY A 864 8.64 -29.05 20.22
C GLY A 864 8.11 -29.65 18.93
N GLY A 865 6.84 -29.94 18.87
CA GLY A 865 6.12 -30.21 17.64
C GLY A 865 5.07 -31.31 17.89
N HIS A 866 3.83 -30.98 17.56
CA HIS A 866 2.77 -31.97 17.53
C HIS A 866 3.12 -33.08 16.54
N HIS A 867 3.62 -34.22 17.08
CA HIS A 867 3.63 -35.46 16.33
C HIS A 867 2.81 -36.50 17.07
N ASP A 868 1.92 -37.17 16.34
CA ASP A 868 1.05 -38.22 16.80
C ASP A 868 1.82 -39.31 17.54
N CYS A 869 1.57 -39.46 18.84
CA CYS A 869 2.06 -40.56 19.64
C CYS A 869 1.24 -41.84 19.40
N ALA A 870 0.95 -42.20 18.15
CA ALA A 870 0.04 -43.29 17.82
C ALA A 870 0.73 -44.65 17.66
N SER A 871 2.05 -44.76 17.81
CA SER A 871 2.72 -46.06 17.68
C SER A 871 3.99 -46.17 18.53
N GLY A 872 3.85 -46.44 19.82
CA GLY A 872 5.00 -46.84 20.63
C GLY A 872 5.14 -46.31 22.05
N CYS A 873 4.14 -45.74 22.66
CA CYS A 873 4.17 -45.37 24.09
C CYS A 873 3.60 -46.51 24.95
N ASP A 874 4.38 -46.99 25.93
CA ASP A 874 3.88 -47.94 26.90
C ASP A 874 3.07 -47.28 28.03
N ALA A 875 2.43 -48.11 28.88
CA ALA A 875 1.56 -47.62 29.96
C ALA A 875 2.29 -46.75 31.01
N ALA A 876 3.63 -46.83 31.10
CA ALA A 876 4.44 -46.04 32.02
C ALA A 876 4.66 -44.60 31.47
N CYS A 877 4.78 -44.48 30.17
CA CYS A 877 4.90 -43.17 29.48
C CYS A 877 3.60 -42.37 29.57
N MET A 878 2.43 -43.00 29.39
CA MET A 878 1.12 -42.37 29.54
C MET A 878 0.84 -41.88 30.97
N LYS A 879 1.23 -42.70 31.98
CA LYS A 879 1.07 -42.34 33.39
C LYS A 879 1.94 -41.15 33.82
N ASN A 880 3.09 -40.99 33.18
CA ASN A 880 3.99 -39.85 33.43
C ASN A 880 3.52 -38.55 32.75
N CYS A 881 2.81 -38.64 31.62
CA CYS A 881 2.14 -37.49 30.98
C CYS A 881 0.94 -37.01 31.82
N GLU A 882 0.16 -37.92 32.38
CA GLU A 882 -0.94 -37.59 33.30
C GLU A 882 -0.47 -36.84 34.56
N GLN A 883 0.65 -37.29 35.15
CA GLN A 883 1.21 -36.66 36.37
C GLN A 883 1.78 -35.26 36.11
N LYS A 884 2.09 -34.93 34.86
CA LYS A 884 2.63 -33.60 34.46
C LYS A 884 1.61 -32.67 33.79
N GLY A 885 0.32 -33.05 33.79
CA GLY A 885 -0.74 -32.19 33.24
C GLY A 885 -0.70 -32.03 31.72
N MET A 886 -0.09 -32.93 30.96
CA MET A 886 -0.03 -32.93 29.51
C MET A 886 -1.10 -33.85 28.91
N ASN A 887 -2.00 -33.30 28.10
CA ASN A 887 -3.04 -34.11 27.42
C ASN A 887 -2.44 -34.83 26.21
N CYS A 888 -2.43 -36.17 26.26
CA CYS A 888 -2.13 -36.99 25.10
C CYS A 888 -3.38 -37.15 24.23
N TYR A 889 -3.49 -36.42 23.13
CA TYR A 889 -4.49 -36.64 22.07
C TYR A 889 -3.91 -37.60 21.00
N GLY A 890 -4.30 -38.83 21.06
CA GLY A 890 -4.17 -39.84 20.01
C GLY A 890 -5.41 -40.72 20.04
N GLY A 891 -6.01 -41.03 18.89
CA GLY A 891 -7.27 -41.78 18.72
C GLY A 891 -7.32 -43.16 19.38
N GLY A 892 -7.31 -43.19 20.68
CA GLY A 892 -7.45 -44.39 21.51
C GLY A 892 -8.72 -44.31 22.34
N GLN A 893 -9.35 -45.46 22.56
CA GLN A 893 -10.55 -45.69 23.37
C GLN A 893 -10.42 -45.07 24.77
N CYS A 894 -11.51 -44.50 25.28
CA CYS A 894 -11.58 -43.93 26.63
C CYS A 894 -11.15 -44.94 27.66
N SER A 895 -10.29 -44.58 28.63
CA SER A 895 -9.89 -45.46 29.72
C SER A 895 -11.10 -45.84 30.59
N GLU A 896 -11.03 -47.01 31.24
CA GLU A 896 -12.12 -47.52 32.11
C GLU A 896 -12.50 -46.55 33.24
N ALA A 897 -11.53 -45.75 33.71
CA ALA A 897 -11.75 -44.67 34.68
C ALA A 897 -12.54 -43.50 34.11
N CYS A 898 -12.32 -43.13 32.82
CA CYS A 898 -13.05 -42.12 32.14
C CYS A 898 -14.47 -42.56 31.80
N MET A 899 -14.68 -43.82 31.43
CA MET A 899 -16.00 -44.41 31.22
C MET A 899 -16.83 -44.42 32.49
N LYS A 900 -16.25 -44.84 33.62
CA LYS A 900 -16.95 -44.80 34.95
C LYS A 900 -17.29 -43.38 35.41
N ALA A 901 -16.46 -42.43 35.10
CA ALA A 901 -16.75 -41.00 35.41
C ALA A 901 -17.86 -40.42 34.54
N CYS A 902 -17.99 -40.85 33.28
CA CYS A 902 -19.08 -40.46 32.38
C CYS A 902 -20.38 -41.19 32.79
N GLU A 903 -20.35 -42.44 33.13
CA GLU A 903 -21.53 -43.18 33.65
C GLU A 903 -22.05 -42.59 34.94
N ALA A 904 -21.19 -42.17 35.85
CA ALA A 904 -21.59 -41.53 37.13
C ALA A 904 -22.28 -40.19 36.90
N LYS A 905 -22.16 -39.57 35.70
CA LYS A 905 -22.81 -38.32 35.27
C LYS A 905 -23.92 -38.55 34.24
N GLY A 906 -24.36 -39.81 34.00
CA GLY A 906 -25.43 -40.15 33.09
C GLY A 906 -25.11 -40.02 31.59
N ILE A 907 -23.84 -39.98 31.20
CA ILE A 907 -23.41 -39.85 29.83
C ILE A 907 -23.01 -41.26 29.32
N LYS A 908 -23.71 -41.80 28.31
CA LYS A 908 -23.37 -43.11 27.69
C LYS A 908 -22.22 -42.92 26.70
N CYS A 909 -21.05 -43.42 27.05
CA CYS A 909 -19.91 -43.58 26.15
C CYS A 909 -19.90 -45.01 25.60
N GLY A 910 -20.20 -45.21 24.31
CA GLY A 910 -20.11 -46.48 23.61
C GLY A 910 -18.69 -46.81 23.19
N SER A 911 -18.30 -48.08 23.24
CA SER A 911 -17.01 -48.60 22.77
C SER A 911 -16.87 -48.36 21.26
N GLY A 912 -16.02 -47.38 20.88
CA GLY A 912 -15.66 -47.12 19.48
C GLY A 912 -16.04 -45.74 18.89
N THR A 913 -16.61 -44.86 19.68
CA THR A 913 -16.91 -43.46 19.22
C THR A 913 -16.18 -42.45 20.09
N PRO A 914 -15.57 -41.38 19.50
CA PRO A 914 -14.99 -40.30 20.28
C PRO A 914 -16.08 -39.52 21.03
N CYS A 915 -15.77 -39.08 22.25
CA CYS A 915 -16.66 -38.34 23.12
C CYS A 915 -17.19 -37.05 22.41
N PRO A 916 -18.51 -36.83 22.32
CA PRO A 916 -19.06 -35.74 21.46
C PRO A 916 -19.01 -34.33 22.07
N GLU A 917 -18.47 -34.12 23.25
CA GLU A 917 -18.44 -32.77 23.83
C GLU A 917 -17.03 -32.24 24.10
N LYS A 918 -16.65 -31.24 23.30
CA LYS A 918 -15.58 -30.26 23.56
C LYS A 918 -15.94 -29.35 24.73
N LYS A 919 -16.40 -29.80 25.86
CA LYS A 919 -16.55 -28.98 27.06
C LYS A 919 -16.30 -29.75 28.32
N SER A 920 -15.16 -29.44 28.92
CA SER A 920 -14.92 -29.28 30.36
C SER A 920 -15.42 -30.30 31.33
N ASP A 921 -14.72 -30.43 32.37
CA ASP A 921 -15.09 -30.90 33.72
C ASP A 921 -15.15 -32.38 34.01
N CYS A 922 -15.13 -33.29 33.03
CA CYS A 922 -14.98 -34.70 33.32
C CYS A 922 -13.53 -35.20 33.38
N CYS A 923 -12.56 -34.43 32.83
CA CYS A 923 -11.12 -34.77 32.82
C CYS A 923 -10.27 -33.89 33.73
N LYS A 924 -10.86 -33.06 34.58
CA LYS A 924 -10.16 -32.33 35.67
C LYS A 924 -10.46 -33.01 37.01
N LYS A 925 -9.70 -34.04 37.31
CA LYS A 925 -9.26 -34.43 38.67
C LYS A 925 -8.06 -35.34 38.56
#